data_33ecdb5162090d215d99ec9557b58df2
#
_entry.id   33ecdb5162090d215d99ec9557b58df2
#
_cell.length_a   1.000
_cell.length_b   1.000
_cell.length_c   1.000
_cell.angle_alpha   90.00
_cell.angle_beta   90.00
_cell.angle_gamma   90.00
#
_symmetry.space_group_name_H-M   'P 1'
#
loop_
_entity.id
_entity.type
_entity.pdbx_description
1 polymer ?
#
loop_
_entity_poly.entity_id
_entity_poly.type
_entity_poly.pdbx_seq_one_letter_code
_entity_poly.pdbx_strand_id
1 'polypeptide(L)'
;MILRLAAASVATTPLDFSGNLALCLEAVVKARATGAHVVVLPELCLSGYGCEDMFLSAWVPERAMRALTELALRVPDGILVACGFPLRLRGRVYNAAAMVGNGSVKGIACKRHLAREGIHYEPRWFTPWKSGTVEIHPDLACPVGDQIFEWAGIRIGFEICEDAWAAGRPGLDLAAGSCDIILSPSASHFALGKDELRSRLVADGSRSLGVAFVWANLSGNEAGRVIYDASCRIASCGRMLAEGPRIPFAPVTLTVADIDLEEIRTHRAVSGHPIDRVIPSLTVLDIPAPESIPVALPASFVKPFDPHTEFTRATALGLWDYLRKSRSNGFVLSLSGGADSAACAVLVHLACRWALEELGEIEVRRLLSWTELPSGTLDAKTLTHALLVCAYQATRNSGAVTLDAARAVADGTGAEFHAWDVDTLVEGYRGIAETALGRKLTWEHDDIALQNIQARVRAPSVWMLANAMNRLLITTSNRSEMAVGYATMDGDTAGSLSPLAGIDKHFLLGWLSALQANGVENVEAQQYLSFITAQAPTAELRPRKSGEAEQTDEVDLMPYSLLSRLEGLAIRDRKSPIQCLRELSIEAPWADEPRLRGWIARFFRLWTRNQWKRERYAPSFHLDRHNLDPRSGTRFPILSGGFEEELREMEL
;
A
#
# COMPACT_ATOMS: atom_id res chain seq x y z
N MET A 1 -12.71 25.48 27.42
CA MET A 1 -11.25 25.25 27.48
C MET A 1 -10.83 24.70 26.13
N ILE A 2 -9.90 25.39 25.44
CA ILE A 2 -9.44 24.97 24.10
C ILE A 2 -8.10 24.22 24.23
N LEU A 3 -8.03 23.03 23.63
CA LEU A 3 -6.83 22.18 23.59
C LEU A 3 -6.37 22.02 22.17
N ARG A 4 -5.06 22.00 21.94
CA ARG A 4 -4.45 21.64 20.66
C ARG A 4 -4.03 20.17 20.64
N LEU A 5 -4.53 19.44 19.66
CA LEU A 5 -4.24 18.03 19.42
C LEU A 5 -3.44 17.88 18.13
N ALA A 6 -2.54 16.92 18.11
CA ALA A 6 -1.75 16.57 16.93
C ALA A 6 -1.87 15.07 16.63
N ALA A 7 -2.00 14.73 15.35
CA ALA A 7 -1.83 13.38 14.81
C ALA A 7 -0.59 13.37 13.93
N ALA A 8 0.36 12.50 14.21
CA ALA A 8 1.58 12.36 13.44
C ALA A 8 1.50 11.14 12.52
N SER A 9 2.04 11.30 11.32
CA SER A 9 2.36 10.18 10.44
C SER A 9 3.86 9.95 10.42
N VAL A 10 4.29 8.70 10.47
CA VAL A 10 5.69 8.30 10.54
C VAL A 10 5.99 7.16 9.56
N ALA A 11 7.04 7.30 8.75
CA ALA A 11 7.48 6.31 7.77
C ALA A 11 8.46 5.30 8.40
N THR A 12 7.93 4.33 9.12
CA THR A 12 8.71 3.33 9.87
C THR A 12 9.39 2.29 8.96
N THR A 13 10.38 1.61 9.53
CA THR A 13 11.03 0.44 8.94
C THR A 13 11.00 -0.71 9.96
N PRO A 14 10.51 -1.91 9.60
CA PRO A 14 10.46 -3.04 10.51
C PRO A 14 11.84 -3.35 11.11
N LEU A 15 11.87 -3.56 12.43
CA LEU A 15 13.08 -3.89 13.22
C LEU A 15 14.14 -2.78 13.33
N ASP A 16 13.93 -1.61 12.73
CA ASP A 16 14.81 -0.45 12.92
C ASP A 16 14.37 0.39 14.13
N PHE A 17 14.57 -0.14 15.34
CA PHE A 17 14.12 0.50 16.58
C PHE A 17 14.71 1.89 16.80
N SER A 18 15.99 2.09 16.44
CA SER A 18 16.65 3.38 16.60
C SER A 18 16.19 4.42 15.58
N GLY A 19 16.05 4.03 14.31
CA GLY A 19 15.52 4.90 13.27
C GLY A 19 14.06 5.27 13.52
N ASN A 20 13.22 4.30 13.88
CA ASN A 20 11.83 4.53 14.22
C ASN A 20 11.67 5.44 15.44
N LEU A 21 12.47 5.24 16.50
CA LEU A 21 12.49 6.12 17.67
C LEU A 21 12.88 7.56 17.31
N ALA A 22 13.90 7.72 16.45
CA ALA A 22 14.32 9.05 16.00
C ALA A 22 13.20 9.79 15.26
N LEU A 23 12.48 9.11 14.36
CA LEU A 23 11.32 9.69 13.66
C LEU A 23 10.16 10.00 14.62
N CYS A 24 9.89 9.14 15.59
CA CYS A 24 8.88 9.39 16.61
C CYS A 24 9.22 10.62 17.45
N LEU A 25 10.48 10.77 17.86
CA LEU A 25 10.95 11.94 18.60
C LEU A 25 10.87 13.24 17.77
N GLU A 26 11.23 13.16 16.47
CA GLU A 26 11.05 14.27 15.54
C GLU A 26 9.59 14.71 15.48
N ALA A 27 8.66 13.76 15.37
CA ALA A 27 7.22 14.04 15.37
C ALA A 27 6.77 14.73 16.67
N VAL A 28 7.24 14.26 17.82
CA VAL A 28 6.93 14.85 19.14
C VAL A 28 7.47 16.29 19.25
N VAL A 29 8.72 16.52 18.82
CA VAL A 29 9.34 17.86 18.84
C VAL A 29 8.58 18.82 17.91
N LYS A 30 8.24 18.37 16.69
CA LYS A 30 7.42 19.16 15.76
C LYS A 30 6.04 19.48 16.36
N ALA A 31 5.36 18.50 16.98
CA ALA A 31 4.07 18.71 17.62
C ALA A 31 4.16 19.72 18.78
N ARG A 32 5.19 19.58 19.64
CA ARG A 32 5.42 20.52 20.74
C ARG A 32 5.66 21.96 20.24
N ALA A 33 6.39 22.10 19.12
CA ALA A 33 6.64 23.40 18.50
C ALA A 33 5.36 24.08 17.98
N THR A 34 4.30 23.32 17.64
CA THR A 34 2.98 23.89 17.31
C THR A 34 2.16 24.30 18.54
N GLY A 35 2.62 23.99 19.74
CA GLY A 35 1.87 24.17 20.98
C GLY A 35 0.88 23.05 21.27
N ALA A 36 1.02 21.86 20.64
CA ALA A 36 0.16 20.73 20.91
C ALA A 36 0.29 20.23 22.35
N HIS A 37 -0.85 19.94 22.97
CA HIS A 37 -0.94 19.35 24.30
C HIS A 37 -0.89 17.82 24.27
N VAL A 38 -1.40 17.23 23.19
CA VAL A 38 -1.40 15.79 22.97
C VAL A 38 -0.95 15.50 21.54
N VAL A 39 -0.06 14.53 21.35
CA VAL A 39 0.30 13.99 20.04
C VAL A 39 0.07 12.49 20.00
N VAL A 40 -0.57 12.03 18.92
CA VAL A 40 -0.76 10.60 18.64
C VAL A 40 0.23 10.16 17.58
N LEU A 41 1.04 9.16 17.90
CA LEU A 41 1.92 8.45 16.98
C LEU A 41 1.21 7.18 16.48
N PRO A 42 1.60 6.61 15.30
CA PRO A 42 0.92 5.47 14.72
C PRO A 42 1.03 4.17 15.54
N GLU A 43 0.21 3.20 15.16
CA GLU A 43 0.21 1.83 15.67
C GLU A 43 1.56 1.14 15.39
N LEU A 44 2.12 0.45 16.41
CA LEU A 44 3.38 -0.28 16.35
C LEU A 44 4.59 0.51 15.82
N CYS A 45 4.54 1.84 15.86
CA CYS A 45 5.55 2.71 15.23
C CYS A 45 6.97 2.55 15.78
N LEU A 46 7.16 2.04 17.01
CA LEU A 46 8.50 1.82 17.56
C LEU A 46 9.21 0.58 16.99
N SER A 47 8.45 -0.44 16.58
CA SER A 47 9.01 -1.65 15.97
C SER A 47 8.91 -1.66 14.44
N GLY A 48 7.95 -0.91 13.90
CA GLY A 48 7.33 -1.13 12.61
C GLY A 48 6.18 -2.13 12.74
N TYR A 49 5.15 -1.96 11.89
CA TYR A 49 3.98 -2.86 11.83
C TYR A 49 4.30 -4.17 11.11
N GLY A 50 5.16 -4.14 10.10
CA GLY A 50 5.48 -5.25 9.22
C GLY A 50 6.57 -6.19 9.73
N CYS A 51 6.76 -6.33 11.05
CA CYS A 51 7.73 -7.28 11.62
C CYS A 51 7.35 -8.76 11.44
N GLU A 52 6.10 -9.05 11.03
CA GLU A 52 5.60 -10.42 10.78
C GLU A 52 5.89 -11.39 11.96
N ASP A 53 6.35 -12.61 11.67
CA ASP A 53 6.64 -13.63 12.69
C ASP A 53 7.74 -13.22 13.70
N MET A 54 8.48 -12.15 13.43
CA MET A 54 9.47 -11.62 14.38
C MET A 54 8.83 -11.05 15.65
N PHE A 55 7.55 -10.67 15.63
CA PHE A 55 6.83 -10.31 16.86
C PHE A 55 6.82 -11.42 17.91
N LEU A 56 6.90 -12.68 17.49
CA LEU A 56 6.96 -13.85 18.40
C LEU A 56 8.35 -14.05 19.03
N SER A 57 9.37 -13.39 18.49
CA SER A 57 10.73 -13.42 19.06
C SER A 57 10.80 -12.52 20.29
N ALA A 58 11.24 -13.06 21.44
CA ALA A 58 11.23 -12.33 22.72
C ALA A 58 11.94 -10.98 22.67
N TRP A 59 13.04 -10.89 21.93
CA TRP A 59 13.85 -9.68 21.84
C TRP A 59 13.16 -8.51 21.12
N VAL A 60 12.15 -8.76 20.25
CA VAL A 60 11.46 -7.70 19.52
C VAL A 60 10.60 -6.85 20.46
N PRO A 61 9.64 -7.40 21.24
CA PRO A 61 8.93 -6.61 22.25
C PRO A 61 9.87 -6.00 23.32
N GLU A 62 10.95 -6.68 23.67
CA GLU A 62 11.95 -6.15 24.63
C GLU A 62 12.67 -4.90 24.07
N ARG A 63 13.08 -4.93 22.80
CA ARG A 63 13.68 -3.76 22.13
C ARG A 63 12.69 -2.62 21.99
N ALA A 64 11.44 -2.91 21.63
CA ALA A 64 10.38 -1.91 21.55
C ALA A 64 10.10 -1.26 22.92
N MET A 65 10.11 -2.05 23.99
CA MET A 65 9.97 -1.54 25.37
C MET A 65 11.14 -0.62 25.76
N ARG A 66 12.37 -0.94 25.39
CA ARG A 66 13.53 -0.05 25.61
C ARG A 66 13.38 1.26 24.83
N ALA A 67 12.95 1.19 23.56
CA ALA A 67 12.68 2.37 22.75
C ALA A 67 11.56 3.22 23.36
N LEU A 68 10.50 2.61 23.90
CA LEU A 68 9.43 3.31 24.61
C LEU A 68 9.95 4.02 25.88
N THR A 69 10.78 3.36 26.65
CA THR A 69 11.39 3.94 27.87
C THR A 69 12.29 5.13 27.49
N GLU A 70 13.09 4.99 26.43
CA GLU A 70 13.93 6.08 25.93
C GLU A 70 13.09 7.24 25.39
N LEU A 71 12.02 6.96 24.64
CA LEU A 71 11.06 7.97 24.19
C LEU A 71 10.52 8.74 25.41
N ALA A 72 10.06 8.02 26.44
CA ALA A 72 9.48 8.62 27.64
C ALA A 72 10.43 9.61 28.32
N LEU A 73 11.70 9.27 28.43
CA LEU A 73 12.73 10.13 29.02
C LEU A 73 13.05 11.37 28.18
N ARG A 74 12.75 11.36 26.89
CA ARG A 74 13.09 12.43 25.93
C ARG A 74 11.88 13.26 25.51
N VAL A 75 10.66 12.87 25.90
CA VAL A 75 9.45 13.68 25.66
C VAL A 75 9.57 15.01 26.40
N PRO A 76 9.41 16.17 25.71
CA PRO A 76 9.43 17.47 26.35
C PRO A 76 8.29 17.64 27.38
N ASP A 77 8.50 18.48 28.38
CA ASP A 77 7.45 18.83 29.32
C ASP A 77 6.26 19.53 28.65
N GLY A 78 5.06 19.29 29.20
CA GLY A 78 3.82 19.94 28.76
C GLY A 78 3.20 19.36 27.49
N ILE A 79 3.58 18.15 27.09
CA ILE A 79 2.92 17.38 26.03
C ILE A 79 2.71 15.93 26.45
N LEU A 80 1.53 15.39 26.19
CA LEU A 80 1.24 13.95 26.27
C LEU A 80 1.47 13.29 24.92
N VAL A 81 2.04 12.09 24.92
CA VAL A 81 2.34 11.30 23.72
C VAL A 81 1.64 9.95 23.80
N ALA A 82 0.84 9.63 22.79
CA ALA A 82 0.32 8.29 22.57
C ALA A 82 1.21 7.58 21.56
N CYS A 83 1.78 6.40 21.90
CA CYS A 83 2.79 5.72 21.09
C CYS A 83 2.50 4.23 20.97
N GLY A 84 2.39 3.72 19.72
CA GLY A 84 2.14 2.30 19.43
C GLY A 84 3.40 1.43 19.51
N PHE A 85 3.30 0.25 20.14
CA PHE A 85 4.39 -0.71 20.28
C PHE A 85 3.89 -2.14 20.58
N PRO A 86 4.67 -3.20 20.32
CA PRO A 86 4.35 -4.55 20.74
C PRO A 86 4.72 -4.76 22.21
N LEU A 87 3.74 -5.17 23.02
CA LEU A 87 3.91 -5.45 24.45
C LEU A 87 3.98 -6.96 24.69
N ARG A 88 5.02 -7.45 25.39
CA ARG A 88 5.05 -8.80 25.92
C ARG A 88 4.69 -8.81 27.40
N LEU A 89 3.62 -9.53 27.73
CA LEU A 89 3.14 -9.65 29.12
C LEU A 89 2.69 -11.08 29.38
N ARG A 90 3.20 -11.71 30.46
CA ARG A 90 2.86 -13.08 30.87
C ARG A 90 2.94 -14.11 29.74
N GLY A 91 4.00 -14.04 28.93
CA GLY A 91 4.25 -14.97 27.82
C GLY A 91 3.39 -14.77 26.56
N ARG A 92 2.57 -13.72 26.52
CA ARG A 92 1.76 -13.34 25.34
C ARG A 92 2.26 -12.03 24.77
N VAL A 93 2.02 -11.81 23.48
CA VAL A 93 2.32 -10.55 22.79
C VAL A 93 1.01 -9.83 22.48
N TYR A 94 0.97 -8.54 22.76
CA TYR A 94 -0.17 -7.67 22.52
C TYR A 94 0.23 -6.51 21.61
N ASN A 95 -0.67 -6.11 20.73
CA ASN A 95 -0.59 -4.85 20.03
C ASN A 95 -1.09 -3.77 21.02
N ALA A 96 -0.25 -2.80 21.35
CA ALA A 96 -0.48 -1.88 22.46
C ALA A 96 -0.12 -0.44 22.12
N ALA A 97 -0.70 0.49 22.87
CA ALA A 97 -0.38 1.91 22.84
C ALA A 97 -0.14 2.43 24.26
N ALA A 98 0.97 3.14 24.45
CA ALA A 98 1.32 3.74 25.72
C ALA A 98 0.93 5.22 25.77
N MET A 99 0.45 5.67 26.92
CA MET A 99 0.38 7.09 27.27
C MET A 99 1.67 7.48 27.98
N VAL A 100 2.38 8.46 27.42
CA VAL A 100 3.68 8.93 27.88
C VAL A 100 3.61 10.42 28.20
N GLY A 101 4.23 10.84 29.26
CA GLY A 101 4.35 12.26 29.64
C GLY A 101 5.19 12.42 30.89
N ASN A 102 5.75 13.61 31.09
CA ASN A 102 6.55 13.95 32.27
C ASN A 102 7.58 12.83 32.59
N GLY A 103 8.39 12.46 31.60
CA GLY A 103 9.53 11.53 31.76
C GLY A 103 9.17 10.05 32.00
N SER A 104 7.90 9.63 31.94
CA SER A 104 7.50 8.27 32.25
C SER A 104 6.31 7.75 31.44
N VAL A 105 6.14 6.42 31.38
CA VAL A 105 4.96 5.75 30.88
C VAL A 105 3.87 5.79 31.95
N LYS A 106 2.74 6.37 31.64
CA LYS A 106 1.60 6.56 32.56
C LYS A 106 0.64 5.39 32.58
N GLY A 107 0.57 4.66 31.51
CA GLY A 107 -0.26 3.47 31.34
C GLY A 107 -0.26 2.98 29.90
N ILE A 108 -0.80 1.79 29.69
CA ILE A 108 -0.76 1.10 28.40
C ILE A 108 -2.17 0.59 28.09
N ALA A 109 -2.70 0.92 26.91
CA ALA A 109 -3.90 0.30 26.36
C ALA A 109 -3.50 -0.83 25.40
N CYS A 110 -4.30 -1.91 25.35
CA CYS A 110 -4.07 -3.02 24.47
C CYS A 110 -5.26 -3.21 23.51
N LYS A 111 -4.95 -3.54 22.26
CA LYS A 111 -5.93 -3.74 21.19
C LYS A 111 -6.87 -4.91 21.51
N ARG A 112 -8.18 -4.70 21.35
CA ARG A 112 -9.21 -5.72 21.59
C ARG A 112 -9.59 -6.47 20.31
N HIS A 113 -9.68 -5.77 19.19
CA HIS A 113 -10.05 -6.33 17.90
C HIS A 113 -8.83 -6.37 16.97
N LEU A 114 -8.41 -7.59 16.65
CA LEU A 114 -7.24 -7.82 15.79
C LEU A 114 -7.65 -7.85 14.33
N ALA A 115 -6.92 -7.14 13.47
CA ALA A 115 -7.17 -7.12 12.04
C ALA A 115 -6.89 -8.48 11.38
N ARG A 116 -7.86 -8.98 10.60
CA ARG A 116 -7.85 -10.35 10.02
C ARG A 116 -7.99 -10.37 8.51
N GLU A 117 -8.41 -9.27 7.90
CA GLU A 117 -8.73 -9.23 6.48
C GLU A 117 -7.54 -8.85 5.62
N GLY A 118 -7.47 -9.47 4.44
CA GLY A 118 -6.52 -9.15 3.39
C GLY A 118 -5.07 -9.35 3.85
N ILE A 119 -4.37 -8.24 3.94
CA ILE A 119 -2.94 -8.20 4.26
C ILE A 119 -2.64 -8.28 5.76
N HIS A 120 -3.64 -8.21 6.61
CA HIS A 120 -3.46 -8.19 8.07
C HIS A 120 -3.58 -9.59 8.66
N TYR A 121 -2.58 -9.99 9.44
CA TYR A 121 -2.48 -11.30 10.09
C TYR A 121 -2.31 -11.19 11.60
N GLU A 122 -2.83 -10.14 12.23
CA GLU A 122 -2.60 -9.87 13.64
C GLU A 122 -2.90 -11.05 14.58
N PRO A 123 -3.97 -11.86 14.39
CA PRO A 123 -4.22 -13.03 15.23
C PRO A 123 -3.14 -14.11 15.21
N ARG A 124 -2.21 -14.08 14.23
CA ARG A 124 -1.05 -14.96 14.18
C ARG A 124 0.00 -14.58 15.21
N TRP A 125 0.10 -13.28 15.51
CA TRP A 125 1.18 -12.73 16.34
C TRP A 125 0.71 -12.22 17.68
N PHE A 126 -0.50 -11.63 17.74
CA PHE A 126 -1.01 -10.93 18.91
C PHE A 126 -2.19 -11.65 19.55
N THR A 127 -2.29 -11.48 20.86
CA THR A 127 -3.44 -11.90 21.65
C THR A 127 -4.38 -10.69 21.82
N PRO A 128 -5.70 -10.81 21.55
CA PRO A 128 -6.63 -9.74 21.82
C PRO A 128 -6.75 -9.52 23.32
N TRP A 129 -6.85 -8.24 23.74
CA TRP A 129 -7.06 -7.95 25.17
C TRP A 129 -8.47 -8.28 25.61
N LYS A 130 -8.60 -8.79 26.82
CA LYS A 130 -9.90 -9.11 27.39
C LYS A 130 -10.60 -7.84 27.90
N SER A 131 -11.79 -7.54 27.38
CA SER A 131 -12.58 -6.39 27.79
C SER A 131 -12.81 -6.34 29.30
N GLY A 132 -12.76 -5.13 29.87
CA GLY A 132 -13.01 -4.85 31.29
C GLY A 132 -11.87 -5.29 32.23
N THR A 133 -10.69 -5.65 31.71
CA THR A 133 -9.56 -6.05 32.55
C THR A 133 -8.46 -5.02 32.55
N VAL A 134 -7.84 -4.84 33.74
CA VAL A 134 -6.63 -4.02 33.95
C VAL A 134 -5.64 -4.84 34.80
N GLU A 135 -4.38 -4.81 34.40
CA GLU A 135 -3.27 -5.41 35.14
C GLU A 135 -2.20 -4.35 35.42
N ILE A 136 -1.26 -4.61 36.30
CA ILE A 136 -0.12 -3.74 36.54
C ILE A 136 1.11 -4.32 35.82
N HIS A 137 1.80 -3.51 35.01
CA HIS A 137 3.06 -3.90 34.40
C HIS A 137 4.14 -4.10 35.47
N PRO A 138 4.82 -5.25 35.51
CA PRO A 138 5.74 -5.54 36.61
C PRO A 138 6.91 -4.56 36.71
N ASP A 139 7.51 -4.18 35.59
CA ASP A 139 8.71 -3.33 35.57
C ASP A 139 8.39 -1.82 35.54
N LEU A 140 7.31 -1.42 34.85
CA LEU A 140 6.91 0.00 34.72
C LEU A 140 6.00 0.46 35.85
N ALA A 141 5.44 -0.45 36.64
CA ALA A 141 4.49 -0.20 37.70
C ALA A 141 3.27 0.67 37.26
N CYS A 142 2.94 0.63 35.97
CA CYS A 142 1.80 1.35 35.39
C CYS A 142 0.66 0.39 35.03
N PRO A 143 -0.60 0.87 34.95
CA PRO A 143 -1.74 0.06 34.53
C PRO A 143 -1.68 -0.31 33.05
N VAL A 144 -2.10 -1.54 32.73
CA VAL A 144 -2.19 -2.10 31.38
C VAL A 144 -3.60 -2.62 31.15
N GLY A 145 -4.23 -2.21 30.08
CA GLY A 145 -5.55 -2.71 29.66
C GLY A 145 -6.59 -1.64 29.47
N ASP A 146 -7.83 -1.95 29.84
CA ASP A 146 -8.98 -1.08 29.60
C ASP A 146 -9.08 0.04 30.63
N GLN A 147 -8.65 1.23 30.22
CA GLN A 147 -8.59 2.37 31.12
C GLN A 147 -8.92 3.69 30.41
N ILE A 148 -9.38 4.65 31.20
CA ILE A 148 -9.48 6.06 30.85
C ILE A 148 -8.40 6.81 31.61
N PHE A 149 -7.64 7.62 30.91
CA PHE A 149 -6.64 8.51 31.51
C PHE A 149 -7.32 9.84 31.85
N GLU A 150 -7.24 10.25 33.10
CA GLU A 150 -7.76 11.55 33.52
C GLU A 150 -6.62 12.54 33.76
N TRP A 151 -6.61 13.62 32.97
CA TRP A 151 -5.63 14.68 33.03
C TRP A 151 -6.32 15.99 33.39
N ALA A 152 -6.24 16.41 34.66
CA ALA A 152 -6.88 17.64 35.16
C ALA A 152 -8.38 17.73 34.77
N GLY A 153 -9.12 16.63 34.93
CA GLY A 153 -10.54 16.53 34.59
C GLY A 153 -10.86 16.33 33.11
N ILE A 154 -9.84 16.15 32.25
CA ILE A 154 -9.97 15.78 30.84
C ILE A 154 -9.81 14.28 30.74
N ARG A 155 -10.78 13.56 30.12
CA ARG A 155 -10.79 12.12 30.00
C ARG A 155 -10.36 11.68 28.59
N ILE A 156 -9.31 10.86 28.54
CA ILE A 156 -8.66 10.43 27.30
C ILE A 156 -8.65 8.89 27.25
N GLY A 157 -9.04 8.31 26.12
CA GLY A 157 -9.02 6.86 25.91
C GLY A 157 -8.39 6.46 24.58
N PHE A 158 -8.23 5.15 24.36
CA PHE A 158 -7.64 4.60 23.15
C PHE A 158 -8.60 3.71 22.36
N GLU A 159 -8.58 3.83 21.05
CA GLU A 159 -9.05 2.84 20.07
C GLU A 159 -7.94 2.58 19.06
N ILE A 160 -7.37 1.38 19.04
CA ILE A 160 -6.21 1.08 18.21
C ILE A 160 -6.69 0.49 16.87
N CYS A 161 -6.63 1.28 15.81
CA CYS A 161 -6.88 0.90 14.41
C CYS A 161 -8.17 0.08 14.22
N GLU A 162 -8.07 -1.26 14.11
CA GLU A 162 -9.20 -2.18 13.91
C GLU A 162 -10.28 -2.07 14.99
N ASP A 163 -9.93 -1.65 16.21
CA ASP A 163 -10.91 -1.39 17.26
C ASP A 163 -12.00 -0.42 16.80
N ALA A 164 -11.65 0.60 16.01
CA ALA A 164 -12.60 1.58 15.51
C ALA A 164 -13.55 1.04 14.41
N TRP A 165 -13.17 -0.03 13.72
CA TRP A 165 -13.98 -0.67 12.66
C TRP A 165 -14.95 -1.71 13.20
N ALA A 166 -14.71 -2.21 14.41
CA ALA A 166 -15.53 -3.27 15.02
C ALA A 166 -16.88 -2.73 15.52
N ALA A 167 -17.97 -3.50 15.35
CA ALA A 167 -19.28 -3.13 15.87
C ALA A 167 -19.28 -2.99 17.40
N GLY A 168 -18.51 -3.84 18.10
CA GLY A 168 -18.31 -3.80 19.56
C GLY A 168 -17.10 -2.98 19.98
N ARG A 169 -16.84 -1.84 19.31
CA ARG A 169 -15.65 -0.99 19.51
C ARG A 169 -15.47 -0.53 20.96
N PRO A 170 -14.20 -0.42 21.45
CA PRO A 170 -13.89 0.10 22.79
C PRO A 170 -14.46 1.48 23.07
N GLY A 171 -14.60 2.32 22.04
CA GLY A 171 -15.16 3.65 22.14
C GLY A 171 -16.53 3.72 22.80
N LEU A 172 -17.34 2.65 22.72
CA LEU A 172 -18.63 2.57 23.43
C LEU A 172 -18.45 2.55 24.95
N ASP A 173 -17.45 1.80 25.44
CA ASP A 173 -17.14 1.71 26.87
C ASP A 173 -16.50 3.03 27.34
N LEU A 174 -15.64 3.65 26.51
CA LEU A 174 -15.04 4.95 26.75
C LEU A 174 -16.10 6.08 26.83
N ALA A 175 -17.07 6.06 25.92
CA ALA A 175 -18.18 7.02 25.93
C ALA A 175 -19.06 6.87 27.18
N ALA A 176 -19.35 5.62 27.61
CA ALA A 176 -20.04 5.35 28.88
C ALA A 176 -19.28 5.93 30.09
N GLY A 177 -17.94 5.91 30.04
CA GLY A 177 -17.05 6.54 31.02
C GLY A 177 -16.88 8.05 30.84
N SER A 178 -17.66 8.70 29.98
CA SER A 178 -17.60 10.14 29.70
C SER A 178 -16.23 10.62 29.18
N CYS A 179 -15.59 9.84 28.31
CA CYS A 179 -14.34 10.19 27.65
C CYS A 179 -14.54 11.45 26.79
N ASP A 180 -13.60 12.40 26.83
CA ASP A 180 -13.62 13.62 26.02
C ASP A 180 -12.86 13.45 24.71
N ILE A 181 -11.77 12.66 24.72
CA ILE A 181 -10.85 12.50 23.60
C ILE A 181 -10.55 11.01 23.38
N ILE A 182 -10.71 10.52 22.18
CA ILE A 182 -10.25 9.19 21.76
C ILE A 182 -9.04 9.33 20.85
N LEU A 183 -7.94 8.67 21.23
CA LEU A 183 -6.70 8.60 20.48
C LEU A 183 -6.65 7.27 19.71
N SER A 184 -6.45 7.34 18.39
CA SER A 184 -6.46 6.16 17.53
C SER A 184 -5.13 6.00 16.77
N PRO A 185 -4.10 5.42 17.42
CA PRO A 185 -2.92 4.91 16.71
C PRO A 185 -3.32 3.88 15.68
N SER A 186 -2.91 4.06 14.42
CA SER A 186 -3.37 3.22 13.32
C SER A 186 -2.26 2.85 12.35
N ALA A 187 -2.45 1.71 11.68
CA ALA A 187 -1.66 1.21 10.56
C ALA A 187 -2.61 0.74 9.44
N SER A 188 -3.47 1.64 9.00
CA SER A 188 -4.47 1.39 7.97
C SER A 188 -3.83 1.55 6.59
N HIS A 189 -3.68 0.43 5.86
CA HIS A 189 -3.06 0.40 4.55
C HIS A 189 -3.81 1.22 3.50
N PHE A 190 -3.07 1.66 2.49
CA PHE A 190 -3.62 2.26 1.28
C PHE A 190 -4.43 1.24 0.46
N ALA A 191 -5.55 1.67 -0.07
CA ALA A 191 -6.25 1.08 -1.22
C ALA A 191 -7.07 2.19 -1.89
N LEU A 192 -7.23 2.12 -3.20
CA LEU A 192 -8.02 3.09 -3.98
C LEU A 192 -9.41 3.30 -3.36
N GLY A 193 -9.76 4.56 -3.08
CA GLY A 193 -11.04 4.97 -2.49
C GLY A 193 -11.23 4.63 -1.00
N LYS A 194 -10.24 4.05 -0.30
CA LYS A 194 -10.34 3.72 1.13
C LYS A 194 -10.28 4.96 2.02
N ASP A 195 -9.71 6.02 1.52
CA ASP A 195 -9.56 7.28 2.26
C ASP A 195 -10.90 7.89 2.67
N GLU A 196 -11.88 7.88 1.78
CA GLU A 196 -13.24 8.34 2.07
C GLU A 196 -13.91 7.53 3.20
N LEU A 197 -13.69 6.20 3.21
CA LEU A 197 -14.22 5.34 4.27
C LEU A 197 -13.63 5.71 5.64
N ARG A 198 -12.32 6.03 5.70
CA ARG A 198 -11.68 6.48 6.93
C ARG A 198 -12.20 7.85 7.39
N SER A 199 -12.39 8.78 6.45
CA SER A 199 -12.96 10.09 6.78
C SER A 199 -14.34 9.95 7.42
N ARG A 200 -15.22 9.11 6.84
CA ARG A 200 -16.53 8.80 7.43
C ARG A 200 -16.41 8.12 8.79
N LEU A 201 -15.53 7.13 8.94
CA LEU A 201 -15.32 6.42 10.21
C LEU A 201 -14.95 7.38 11.33
N VAL A 202 -14.02 8.30 11.09
CA VAL A 202 -13.54 9.27 12.08
C VAL A 202 -14.62 10.30 12.42
N ALA A 203 -15.30 10.85 11.42
CA ALA A 203 -16.37 11.81 11.62
C ALA A 203 -17.57 11.18 12.35
N ASP A 204 -18.09 10.04 11.87
CA ASP A 204 -19.23 9.35 12.50
C ASP A 204 -18.88 8.79 13.87
N GLY A 205 -17.65 8.29 14.06
CA GLY A 205 -17.15 7.87 15.37
C GLY A 205 -17.15 9.01 16.36
N SER A 206 -16.62 10.18 15.99
CA SER A 206 -16.61 11.37 16.88
C SER A 206 -18.03 11.84 17.22
N ARG A 207 -18.95 11.81 16.25
CA ARG A 207 -20.35 12.21 16.45
C ARG A 207 -21.10 11.25 17.37
N SER A 208 -21.05 9.96 17.08
CA SER A 208 -21.84 8.95 17.79
C SER A 208 -21.36 8.72 19.22
N LEU A 209 -20.07 8.93 19.48
CA LEU A 209 -19.48 8.79 20.81
C LEU A 209 -19.45 10.12 21.59
N GLY A 210 -19.73 11.26 20.95
CA GLY A 210 -19.69 12.60 21.55
C GLY A 210 -18.30 12.98 22.06
N VAL A 211 -17.27 12.81 21.20
CA VAL A 211 -15.85 12.99 21.56
C VAL A 211 -15.09 13.78 20.49
N ALA A 212 -13.89 14.26 20.85
CA ALA A 212 -12.84 14.49 19.85
C ALA A 212 -12.17 13.16 19.49
N PHE A 213 -12.01 12.88 18.19
CA PHE A 213 -11.40 11.66 17.67
C PHE A 213 -10.12 12.02 16.90
N VAL A 214 -8.98 11.46 17.32
CA VAL A 214 -7.67 11.73 16.74
C VAL A 214 -7.13 10.45 16.10
N TRP A 215 -7.10 10.43 14.78
CA TRP A 215 -6.60 9.31 13.98
C TRP A 215 -5.20 9.60 13.46
N ALA A 216 -4.21 8.82 13.86
CA ALA A 216 -2.83 8.88 13.37
C ALA A 216 -2.48 7.61 12.60
N ASN A 217 -1.96 7.73 11.37
CA ASN A 217 -1.68 6.59 10.50
C ASN A 217 -0.20 6.51 10.14
N LEU A 218 0.31 5.30 9.83
CA LEU A 218 1.64 5.10 9.25
C LEU A 218 1.76 5.74 7.87
N SER A 219 2.99 5.93 7.40
CA SER A 219 3.33 6.45 6.07
C SER A 219 4.33 5.55 5.34
N GLY A 220 4.29 5.59 4.00
CA GLY A 220 5.26 4.96 3.14
C GLY A 220 5.07 3.46 2.93
N ASN A 221 5.95 2.87 2.14
CA ASN A 221 6.05 1.42 2.01
C ASN A 221 6.92 0.87 3.13
N GLU A 222 6.32 0.21 4.09
CA GLU A 222 7.03 -0.23 5.28
C GLU A 222 7.84 -1.52 5.03
N ALA A 223 7.14 -2.58 4.59
CA ALA A 223 7.67 -3.96 4.51
C ALA A 223 7.65 -4.56 3.10
N GLY A 224 7.54 -3.74 2.06
CA GLY A 224 7.67 -4.14 0.67
C GLY A 224 6.35 -4.35 -0.09
N ARG A 225 5.26 -4.79 0.57
CA ARG A 225 3.96 -5.04 -0.09
C ARG A 225 2.91 -3.99 0.19
N VAL A 226 2.93 -3.44 1.38
CA VAL A 226 1.90 -2.54 1.89
C VAL A 226 2.40 -1.11 1.86
N ILE A 227 1.56 -0.22 1.36
CA ILE A 227 1.79 1.22 1.38
C ILE A 227 0.82 1.81 2.41
N TYR A 228 1.30 2.71 3.25
CA TYR A 228 0.50 3.51 4.16
C TYR A 228 0.48 4.95 3.65
N ASP A 229 -0.70 5.55 3.65
CA ASP A 229 -0.95 6.84 2.98
C ASP A 229 -0.92 8.06 3.91
N ALA A 230 -0.39 7.92 5.11
CA ALA A 230 -0.37 8.93 6.15
C ALA A 230 -1.78 9.29 6.67
N SER A 231 -2.61 9.94 5.89
CA SER A 231 -4.06 10.15 6.11
C SER A 231 -4.48 10.36 7.59
N CYS A 232 -3.76 11.25 8.31
CA CYS A 232 -4.11 11.63 9.69
C CYS A 232 -5.34 12.54 9.72
N ARG A 233 -6.19 12.39 10.76
CA ARG A 233 -7.44 13.16 10.88
C ARG A 233 -7.76 13.52 12.33
N ILE A 234 -8.40 14.68 12.50
CA ILE A 234 -8.95 15.11 13.78
C ILE A 234 -10.39 15.58 13.56
N ALA A 235 -11.34 14.97 14.25
CA ALA A 235 -12.75 15.35 14.21
C ALA A 235 -13.28 15.58 15.65
N SER A 236 -14.29 16.42 15.78
CA SER A 236 -15.00 16.67 17.03
C SER A 236 -16.51 16.67 16.81
N CYS A 237 -17.23 15.82 17.53
CA CYS A 237 -18.70 15.75 17.52
C CYS A 237 -19.31 15.65 16.10
N GLY A 238 -18.66 14.94 15.17
CA GLY A 238 -19.09 14.76 13.79
C GLY A 238 -18.51 15.75 12.79
N ARG A 239 -17.86 16.80 13.25
CA ARG A 239 -17.23 17.81 12.39
C ARG A 239 -15.74 17.47 12.20
N MET A 240 -15.31 17.26 10.95
CA MET A 240 -13.89 17.18 10.64
C MET A 240 -13.24 18.54 10.87
N LEU A 241 -12.16 18.57 11.66
CA LEU A 241 -11.40 19.79 12.00
C LEU A 241 -10.11 19.91 11.19
N ALA A 242 -9.43 18.77 10.98
CA ALA A 242 -8.23 18.75 10.15
C ALA A 242 -8.04 17.40 9.46
N GLU A 243 -7.55 17.46 8.22
CA GLU A 243 -7.07 16.34 7.42
C GLU A 243 -5.63 16.63 7.01
N GLY A 244 -4.74 15.66 7.23
CA GLY A 244 -3.32 15.79 6.96
C GLY A 244 -2.92 15.43 5.52
N PRO A 245 -1.66 15.69 5.18
CA PRO A 245 -1.10 15.27 3.89
C PRO A 245 -1.29 13.78 3.64
N ARG A 246 -1.55 13.44 2.38
CA ARG A 246 -1.69 12.05 1.94
C ARG A 246 -0.54 11.65 1.04
N ILE A 247 -0.05 10.44 1.23
CA ILE A 247 1.01 9.81 0.43
C ILE A 247 2.24 10.75 0.32
N PRO A 248 2.72 11.32 1.44
CA PRO A 248 3.87 12.21 1.44
C PRO A 248 5.18 11.43 1.30
N PHE A 249 6.17 12.02 0.64
CA PHE A 249 7.54 11.51 0.62
C PHE A 249 8.31 11.89 1.90
N ALA A 250 7.87 12.92 2.59
CA ALA A 250 8.41 13.31 3.88
C ALA A 250 8.19 12.21 4.93
N PRO A 251 9.23 11.81 5.69
CA PRO A 251 9.13 10.69 6.63
C PRO A 251 8.27 10.98 7.86
N VAL A 252 8.05 12.25 8.18
CA VAL A 252 7.23 12.70 9.30
C VAL A 252 6.36 13.87 8.89
N THR A 253 5.03 13.71 9.01
CA THR A 253 4.06 14.80 8.83
C THR A 253 3.19 14.95 10.05
N LEU A 254 2.60 16.15 10.23
CA LEU A 254 1.70 16.47 11.32
C LEU A 254 0.37 17.01 10.81
N THR A 255 -0.69 16.63 11.49
CA THR A 255 -2.05 17.18 11.36
C THR A 255 -2.42 17.74 12.72
N VAL A 256 -2.79 19.01 12.78
CA VAL A 256 -3.03 19.73 14.05
C VAL A 256 -4.40 20.37 14.01
N ALA A 257 -5.15 20.27 15.10
CA ALA A 257 -6.43 20.97 15.28
C ALA A 257 -6.64 21.35 16.73
N ASP A 258 -7.44 22.38 16.93
CA ASP A 258 -7.90 22.81 18.24
C ASP A 258 -9.32 22.32 18.50
N ILE A 259 -9.57 21.81 19.72
CA ILE A 259 -10.87 21.33 20.17
C ILE A 259 -11.35 22.19 21.35
N ASP A 260 -12.67 22.39 21.47
CA ASP A 260 -13.27 22.96 22.64
C ASP A 260 -13.95 21.89 23.49
N LEU A 261 -13.46 21.69 24.72
CA LEU A 261 -14.01 20.70 25.64
C LEU A 261 -15.45 21.02 26.07
N GLU A 262 -15.82 22.29 26.14
CA GLU A 262 -17.18 22.69 26.50
C GLU A 262 -18.16 22.36 25.35
N GLU A 263 -17.74 22.51 24.09
CA GLU A 263 -18.52 22.07 22.91
C GLU A 263 -18.79 20.57 22.98
N ILE A 264 -17.76 19.75 23.27
CA ILE A 264 -17.86 18.29 23.40
C ILE A 264 -18.81 17.90 24.52
N ARG A 265 -18.67 18.48 25.69
CA ARG A 265 -19.49 18.20 26.88
C ARG A 265 -20.94 18.64 26.69
N THR A 266 -21.15 19.79 26.05
CA THR A 266 -22.48 20.27 25.67
C THR A 266 -23.14 19.36 24.66
N HIS A 267 -22.41 18.94 23.62
CA HIS A 267 -22.92 17.98 22.64
C HIS A 267 -23.38 16.68 23.31
N ARG A 268 -22.59 16.12 24.23
CA ARG A 268 -22.94 14.94 25.01
C ARG A 268 -24.17 15.15 25.89
N ALA A 269 -24.29 16.31 26.54
CA ALA A 269 -25.44 16.62 27.39
C ALA A 269 -26.75 16.77 26.61
N VAL A 270 -26.67 17.29 25.37
CA VAL A 270 -27.84 17.51 24.52
C VAL A 270 -28.25 16.24 23.75
N SER A 271 -27.28 15.50 23.22
CA SER A 271 -27.51 14.35 22.32
C SER A 271 -27.27 12.99 22.97
N GLY A 272 -26.77 12.97 24.20
CA GLY A 272 -26.34 11.75 24.88
C GLY A 272 -27.50 10.84 25.27
N HIS A 273 -27.46 9.60 24.76
CA HIS A 273 -28.30 8.53 25.29
C HIS A 273 -27.53 7.76 26.36
N PRO A 274 -28.22 7.22 27.40
CA PRO A 274 -27.58 6.35 28.37
C PRO A 274 -26.93 5.15 27.67
N ILE A 275 -25.64 4.92 27.93
CA ILE A 275 -24.88 3.79 27.39
C ILE A 275 -24.71 2.77 28.50
N ASP A 276 -25.42 1.64 28.40
CA ASP A 276 -25.29 0.53 29.34
C ASP A 276 -24.07 -0.33 28.94
N ARG A 277 -22.92 0.02 29.49
CA ARG A 277 -21.63 -0.62 29.23
C ARG A 277 -20.75 -0.64 30.47
N VAL A 278 -19.72 -1.48 30.43
CA VAL A 278 -18.70 -1.52 31.49
C VAL A 278 -17.84 -0.26 31.36
N ILE A 279 -17.82 0.54 32.44
CA ILE A 279 -16.98 1.74 32.50
C ILE A 279 -15.53 1.29 32.75
N PRO A 280 -14.57 1.67 31.87
CA PRO A 280 -13.15 1.37 32.07
C PRO A 280 -12.60 1.98 33.38
N SER A 281 -11.54 1.39 33.90
CA SER A 281 -10.86 1.90 35.09
C SER A 281 -10.30 3.31 34.84
N LEU A 282 -10.33 4.16 35.88
CA LEU A 282 -9.79 5.51 35.79
C LEU A 282 -8.33 5.54 36.28
N THR A 283 -7.45 6.07 35.44
CA THR A 283 -6.05 6.33 35.76
C THR A 283 -5.79 7.83 35.79
N VAL A 284 -5.63 8.38 36.96
CA VAL A 284 -5.34 9.82 37.12
C VAL A 284 -3.87 10.09 36.77
N LEU A 285 -3.62 11.06 35.90
CA LEU A 285 -2.28 11.46 35.49
C LEU A 285 -1.74 12.55 36.44
N ASP A 286 -0.63 12.26 37.09
CA ASP A 286 0.12 13.23 37.86
C ASP A 286 1.03 14.05 36.92
N ILE A 287 0.40 14.98 36.20
CA ILE A 287 1.04 15.89 35.24
C ILE A 287 0.36 17.25 35.36
N PRO A 288 1.11 18.38 35.28
CA PRO A 288 0.52 19.70 35.32
C PRO A 288 -0.65 19.90 34.37
N ALA A 289 -1.68 20.60 34.80
CA ALA A 289 -2.84 20.90 33.96
C ALA A 289 -2.43 21.65 32.70
N PRO A 290 -3.07 21.34 31.54
CA PRO A 290 -2.78 22.05 30.30
C PRO A 290 -3.32 23.49 30.37
N GLU A 291 -2.61 24.43 29.75
CA GLU A 291 -3.09 25.78 29.58
C GLU A 291 -4.05 25.87 28.39
N SER A 292 -5.14 26.63 28.53
CA SER A 292 -6.07 26.85 27.43
C SER A 292 -5.46 27.74 26.36
N ILE A 293 -5.60 27.33 25.08
CA ILE A 293 -5.16 28.15 23.96
C ILE A 293 -6.10 29.35 23.79
N PRO A 294 -5.57 30.57 23.67
CA PRO A 294 -6.40 31.79 23.62
C PRO A 294 -7.13 31.96 22.28
N VAL A 295 -6.56 31.44 21.19
CA VAL A 295 -7.13 31.56 19.82
C VAL A 295 -7.03 30.20 19.12
N ALA A 296 -8.19 29.67 18.66
CA ALA A 296 -8.25 28.41 17.95
C ALA A 296 -7.74 28.56 16.51
N LEU A 297 -7.09 27.48 16.01
CA LEU A 297 -6.72 27.35 14.61
C LEU A 297 -7.97 27.17 13.73
N PRO A 298 -7.98 27.73 12.51
CA PRO A 298 -9.01 27.41 11.54
C PRO A 298 -8.92 25.93 11.13
N ALA A 299 -10.06 25.38 10.68
CA ALA A 299 -10.08 24.03 10.10
C ALA A 299 -9.14 23.94 8.88
N SER A 300 -8.42 22.82 8.77
CA SER A 300 -7.42 22.61 7.72
C SER A 300 -7.73 21.33 6.95
N PHE A 301 -7.89 21.45 5.64
CA PHE A 301 -8.23 20.33 4.76
C PHE A 301 -7.26 20.24 3.60
N VAL A 302 -6.97 19.01 3.18
CA VAL A 302 -6.24 18.73 1.93
C VAL A 302 -7.24 18.43 0.81
N LYS A 303 -6.88 18.81 -0.41
CA LYS A 303 -7.69 18.47 -1.58
C LYS A 303 -7.70 16.95 -1.77
N PRO A 304 -8.88 16.32 -1.93
CA PRO A 304 -8.96 14.91 -2.25
C PRO A 304 -8.25 14.60 -3.58
N PHE A 305 -7.56 13.48 -3.63
CA PHE A 305 -7.00 12.97 -4.87
C PHE A 305 -8.07 12.26 -5.69
N ASP A 306 -8.01 12.39 -7.02
CA ASP A 306 -8.71 11.48 -7.92
C ASP A 306 -8.01 10.11 -7.95
N PRO A 307 -8.69 9.05 -8.46
CA PRO A 307 -8.12 7.70 -8.45
C PRO A 307 -6.78 7.56 -9.20
N HIS A 308 -6.57 8.32 -10.28
CA HIS A 308 -5.32 8.30 -11.03
C HIS A 308 -4.18 8.92 -10.24
N THR A 309 -4.45 10.04 -9.56
CA THR A 309 -3.49 10.69 -8.66
C THR A 309 -3.15 9.78 -7.46
N GLU A 310 -4.17 9.16 -6.83
CA GLU A 310 -3.95 8.20 -5.72
C GLU A 310 -3.04 7.04 -6.15
N PHE A 311 -3.34 6.42 -7.29
CA PHE A 311 -2.54 5.32 -7.83
C PHE A 311 -1.10 5.74 -8.09
N THR A 312 -0.93 6.88 -8.78
CA THR A 312 0.39 7.38 -9.16
C THR A 312 1.25 7.67 -7.95
N ARG A 313 0.70 8.44 -6.99
CA ARG A 313 1.38 8.81 -5.76
C ARG A 313 1.76 7.59 -4.92
N ALA A 314 0.82 6.67 -4.72
CA ALA A 314 1.06 5.48 -3.91
C ALA A 314 2.13 4.57 -4.52
N THR A 315 2.05 4.31 -5.83
CA THR A 315 3.03 3.44 -6.50
C THR A 315 4.40 4.08 -6.56
N ALA A 316 4.49 5.39 -6.84
CA ALA A 316 5.75 6.14 -6.85
C ALA A 316 6.40 6.14 -5.45
N LEU A 317 5.63 6.39 -4.38
CA LEU A 317 6.13 6.31 -2.99
C LEU A 317 6.58 4.89 -2.65
N GLY A 318 5.81 3.88 -3.09
CA GLY A 318 6.18 2.46 -2.93
C GLY A 318 7.53 2.13 -3.56
N LEU A 319 7.78 2.60 -4.79
CA LEU A 319 9.05 2.42 -5.50
C LEU A 319 10.20 3.15 -4.80
N TRP A 320 9.99 4.42 -4.41
CA TRP A 320 10.98 5.22 -3.68
C TRP A 320 11.41 4.56 -2.37
N ASP A 321 10.45 4.13 -1.58
CA ASP A 321 10.73 3.48 -0.29
C ASP A 321 11.37 2.11 -0.46
N TYR A 322 10.94 1.33 -1.47
CA TYR A 322 11.54 0.03 -1.75
C TYR A 322 13.01 0.17 -2.15
N LEU A 323 13.32 1.13 -3.03
CA LEU A 323 14.70 1.47 -3.40
C LEU A 323 15.54 1.82 -2.17
N ARG A 324 15.06 2.77 -1.39
CA ARG A 324 15.75 3.34 -0.24
C ARG A 324 15.99 2.29 0.87
N LYS A 325 14.96 1.51 1.22
CA LYS A 325 15.03 0.52 2.30
C LYS A 325 15.78 -0.74 1.92
N SER A 326 15.78 -1.14 0.64
CA SER A 326 16.60 -2.25 0.14
C SER A 326 18.07 -1.87 -0.08
N ARG A 327 18.41 -0.58 -0.07
CA ARG A 327 19.73 -0.05 -0.40
C ARG A 327 20.24 -0.48 -1.79
N SER A 328 19.32 -0.60 -2.75
CA SER A 328 19.67 -0.90 -4.15
C SER A 328 20.12 0.35 -4.86
N ASN A 329 20.96 0.21 -5.90
CA ASN A 329 21.48 1.35 -6.69
C ASN A 329 20.50 1.85 -7.76
N GLY A 330 19.25 1.37 -7.75
CA GLY A 330 18.24 1.74 -8.74
C GLY A 330 17.49 0.52 -9.28
N PHE A 331 16.98 0.69 -10.49
CA PHE A 331 16.13 -0.30 -11.15
C PHE A 331 16.67 -0.66 -12.54
N VAL A 332 16.40 -1.89 -12.97
CA VAL A 332 16.49 -2.35 -14.36
C VAL A 332 15.10 -2.72 -14.83
N LEU A 333 14.76 -2.38 -16.07
CA LEU A 333 13.45 -2.63 -16.66
C LEU A 333 13.58 -3.12 -18.09
N SER A 334 12.91 -4.22 -18.42
CA SER A 334 12.65 -4.60 -19.81
C SER A 334 11.59 -3.66 -20.39
N LEU A 335 12.01 -2.67 -21.19
CA LEU A 335 11.13 -1.67 -21.79
C LEU A 335 10.70 -2.13 -23.19
N SER A 336 9.60 -2.85 -23.27
CA SER A 336 9.12 -3.50 -24.51
C SER A 336 8.46 -2.56 -25.51
N GLY A 337 8.15 -1.32 -25.12
CA GLY A 337 7.31 -0.41 -25.89
C GLY A 337 5.80 -0.64 -25.72
N GLY A 338 5.40 -1.52 -24.82
CA GLY A 338 4.01 -1.73 -24.40
C GLY A 338 3.61 -0.91 -23.17
N ALA A 339 2.30 -0.87 -22.88
CA ALA A 339 1.71 -0.05 -21.82
C ALA A 339 2.28 -0.33 -20.43
N ASP A 340 2.45 -1.60 -20.04
CA ASP A 340 2.89 -1.97 -18.69
C ASP A 340 4.33 -1.55 -18.41
N SER A 341 5.23 -1.80 -19.36
CA SER A 341 6.63 -1.39 -19.22
C SER A 341 6.79 0.14 -19.23
N ALA A 342 6.02 0.83 -20.07
CA ALA A 342 5.95 2.29 -20.08
C ALA A 342 5.45 2.85 -18.74
N ALA A 343 4.40 2.26 -18.18
CA ALA A 343 3.88 2.62 -16.87
C ALA A 343 4.93 2.50 -15.76
N CYS A 344 5.69 1.39 -15.74
CA CYS A 344 6.77 1.20 -14.77
C CYS A 344 7.85 2.29 -14.89
N ALA A 345 8.30 2.63 -16.11
CA ALA A 345 9.31 3.67 -16.34
C ALA A 345 8.81 5.05 -15.86
N VAL A 346 7.58 5.41 -16.20
CA VAL A 346 6.95 6.67 -15.79
C VAL A 346 6.82 6.75 -14.27
N LEU A 347 6.38 5.68 -13.60
CA LEU A 347 6.22 5.66 -12.14
C LEU A 347 7.56 5.81 -11.41
N VAL A 348 8.67 5.24 -11.94
CA VAL A 348 10.01 5.47 -11.40
C VAL A 348 10.42 6.93 -11.59
N HIS A 349 10.16 7.53 -12.77
CA HIS A 349 10.43 8.94 -13.02
C HIS A 349 9.66 9.84 -12.05
N LEU A 350 8.38 9.59 -11.84
CA LEU A 350 7.56 10.36 -10.91
C LEU A 350 7.99 10.18 -9.45
N ALA A 351 8.48 9.00 -9.08
CA ALA A 351 9.11 8.77 -7.77
C ALA A 351 10.35 9.67 -7.57
N CYS A 352 11.21 9.77 -8.58
CA CYS A 352 12.37 10.66 -8.57
C CYS A 352 11.96 12.14 -8.47
N ARG A 353 10.96 12.55 -9.25
CA ARG A 353 10.44 13.91 -9.28
C ARG A 353 9.90 14.33 -7.91
N TRP A 354 8.96 13.60 -7.34
CA TRP A 354 8.34 13.96 -6.06
C TRP A 354 9.31 13.82 -4.88
N ALA A 355 10.25 12.88 -4.93
CA ALA A 355 11.31 12.82 -3.93
C ALA A 355 12.15 14.12 -3.93
N LEU A 356 12.52 14.66 -5.10
CA LEU A 356 13.24 15.93 -5.19
C LEU A 356 12.37 17.14 -4.78
N GLU A 357 11.11 17.17 -5.20
CA GLU A 357 10.19 18.27 -4.88
C GLU A 357 9.88 18.37 -3.37
N GLU A 358 9.66 17.24 -2.70
CA GLU A 358 9.22 17.23 -1.29
C GLU A 358 10.40 17.16 -0.29
N LEU A 359 11.49 16.47 -0.63
CA LEU A 359 12.64 16.31 0.27
C LEU A 359 13.75 17.30 -0.02
N GLY A 360 13.86 17.77 -1.26
CA GLY A 360 14.98 18.57 -1.74
C GLY A 360 16.22 17.73 -2.06
N GLU A 361 17.12 18.29 -2.89
CA GLU A 361 18.31 17.60 -3.39
C GLU A 361 19.24 17.11 -2.28
N ILE A 362 19.47 17.93 -1.25
CA ILE A 362 20.38 17.59 -0.13
C ILE A 362 19.91 16.32 0.57
N GLU A 363 18.62 16.24 0.88
CA GLU A 363 18.06 15.09 1.58
C GLU A 363 18.00 13.84 0.68
N VAL A 364 17.69 13.99 -0.61
CA VAL A 364 17.73 12.88 -1.57
C VAL A 364 19.14 12.29 -1.65
N ARG A 365 20.18 13.13 -1.75
CA ARG A 365 21.58 12.67 -1.74
C ARG A 365 21.96 11.97 -0.43
N ARG A 366 21.49 12.49 0.70
CA ARG A 366 21.71 11.87 2.01
C ARG A 366 21.05 10.48 2.09
N LEU A 367 19.79 10.39 1.65
CA LEU A 367 18.99 9.16 1.68
C LEU A 367 19.47 8.09 0.69
N LEU A 368 20.20 8.48 -0.36
CA LEU A 368 20.79 7.60 -1.37
C LEU A 368 22.32 7.59 -1.33
N SER A 369 22.91 7.83 -0.16
CA SER A 369 24.37 7.98 0.01
C SER A 369 25.23 6.76 -0.38
N TRP A 370 24.62 5.59 -0.58
CA TRP A 370 25.30 4.39 -1.08
C TRP A 370 25.32 4.29 -2.61
N THR A 371 24.59 5.16 -3.33
CA THR A 371 24.49 5.16 -4.79
C THR A 371 25.28 6.31 -5.37
N GLU A 372 25.99 6.07 -6.47
CA GLU A 372 26.66 7.13 -7.20
C GLU A 372 25.64 8.00 -7.94
N LEU A 373 25.49 9.23 -7.47
CA LEU A 373 24.63 10.24 -8.10
C LEU A 373 25.50 11.29 -8.81
N PRO A 374 25.02 11.88 -9.93
CA PRO A 374 25.73 12.95 -10.63
C PRO A 374 26.14 14.09 -9.70
N SER A 375 27.32 14.65 -9.90
CA SER A 375 27.88 15.74 -9.06
C SER A 375 27.23 17.11 -9.29
N GLY A 376 26.52 17.29 -10.43
CA GLY A 376 25.78 18.51 -10.77
C GLY A 376 24.43 18.56 -10.07
N THR A 377 23.65 19.63 -10.32
CA THR A 377 22.27 19.77 -9.83
C THR A 377 21.40 18.60 -10.29
N LEU A 378 20.64 18.01 -9.36
CA LEU A 378 19.71 16.95 -9.67
C LEU A 378 18.34 17.53 -10.03
N ASP A 379 17.89 17.24 -11.24
CA ASP A 379 16.48 17.31 -11.61
C ASP A 379 15.87 15.91 -11.74
N ALA A 380 14.59 15.85 -12.02
CA ALA A 380 13.88 14.57 -12.10
C ALA A 380 14.46 13.63 -13.19
N LYS A 381 14.89 14.17 -14.33
CA LYS A 381 15.46 13.37 -15.43
C LYS A 381 16.87 12.87 -15.12
N THR A 382 17.73 13.72 -14.56
CA THR A 382 19.08 13.31 -14.17
C THR A 382 19.07 12.29 -13.04
N LEU A 383 18.15 12.41 -12.09
CA LEU A 383 17.96 11.40 -11.05
C LEU A 383 17.40 10.11 -11.64
N THR A 384 16.43 10.19 -12.56
CA THR A 384 15.90 9.01 -13.26
C THR A 384 17.00 8.31 -14.05
N HIS A 385 17.83 9.04 -14.77
CA HIS A 385 18.98 8.48 -15.52
C HIS A 385 19.92 7.69 -14.60
N ALA A 386 20.22 8.24 -13.44
CA ALA A 386 21.07 7.57 -12.46
C ALA A 386 20.43 6.31 -11.86
N LEU A 387 19.10 6.26 -11.74
CA LEU A 387 18.39 5.20 -11.00
C LEU A 387 17.67 4.18 -11.90
N LEU A 388 17.44 4.45 -13.19
CA LEU A 388 16.66 3.56 -14.07
C LEU A 388 17.43 3.24 -15.35
N VAL A 389 17.70 1.95 -15.56
CA VAL A 389 18.22 1.41 -16.82
C VAL A 389 17.13 0.61 -17.53
N CYS A 390 16.84 0.98 -18.76
CA CYS A 390 15.85 0.34 -19.61
C CYS A 390 16.52 -0.44 -20.74
N ALA A 391 16.09 -1.67 -20.99
CA ALA A 391 16.54 -2.51 -22.06
C ALA A 391 15.40 -2.91 -23.00
N TYR A 392 15.50 -2.53 -24.29
CA TYR A 392 14.65 -3.07 -25.34
C TYR A 392 15.34 -4.30 -25.95
N GLN A 393 14.67 -5.45 -26.00
CA GLN A 393 15.26 -6.73 -26.38
C GLN A 393 14.53 -7.28 -27.61
N ALA A 394 15.06 -6.93 -28.79
CA ALA A 394 14.49 -7.29 -30.08
C ALA A 394 14.66 -8.77 -30.40
N THR A 395 13.65 -9.34 -31.06
CA THR A 395 13.72 -10.59 -31.82
C THR A 395 13.29 -10.30 -33.26
N ARG A 396 13.38 -11.28 -34.16
CA ARG A 396 12.89 -11.16 -35.55
C ARG A 396 11.40 -10.78 -35.65
N ASN A 397 10.62 -10.99 -34.60
CA ASN A 397 9.19 -10.67 -34.55
C ASN A 397 8.92 -9.25 -34.01
N SER A 398 9.95 -8.58 -33.49
CA SER A 398 9.82 -7.22 -32.95
C SER A 398 9.72 -6.17 -34.05
N GLY A 399 8.83 -5.18 -33.86
CA GLY A 399 8.58 -4.12 -34.83
C GLY A 399 9.31 -2.80 -34.53
N ALA A 400 9.45 -1.94 -35.55
CA ALA A 400 9.98 -0.59 -35.36
C ALA A 400 9.08 0.26 -34.46
N VAL A 401 7.77 0.05 -34.52
CA VAL A 401 6.77 0.79 -33.73
C VAL A 401 7.01 0.64 -32.22
N THR A 402 7.26 -0.58 -31.75
CA THR A 402 7.52 -0.85 -30.32
C THR A 402 8.90 -0.35 -29.89
N LEU A 403 9.91 -0.39 -30.77
CA LEU A 403 11.24 0.20 -30.49
C LEU A 403 11.13 1.73 -30.36
N ASP A 404 10.45 2.39 -31.28
CA ASP A 404 10.25 3.85 -31.24
C ASP A 404 9.46 4.28 -30.01
N ALA A 405 8.45 3.52 -29.63
CA ALA A 405 7.68 3.74 -28.43
C ALA A 405 8.54 3.58 -27.16
N ALA A 406 9.36 2.53 -27.09
CA ALA A 406 10.27 2.31 -25.96
C ALA A 406 11.29 3.47 -25.85
N ARG A 407 11.86 3.91 -26.98
CA ARG A 407 12.80 5.04 -27.03
C ARG A 407 12.13 6.33 -26.58
N ALA A 408 10.93 6.63 -27.08
CA ALA A 408 10.19 7.83 -26.69
C ALA A 408 9.91 7.88 -25.18
N VAL A 409 9.59 6.75 -24.55
CA VAL A 409 9.39 6.66 -23.10
C VAL A 409 10.71 6.87 -22.35
N ALA A 410 11.81 6.26 -22.80
CA ALA A 410 13.13 6.43 -22.17
C ALA A 410 13.59 7.90 -22.25
N ASP A 411 13.48 8.54 -23.41
CA ASP A 411 13.84 9.95 -23.62
C ASP A 411 12.92 10.88 -22.80
N GLY A 412 11.62 10.58 -22.76
CA GLY A 412 10.63 11.33 -21.99
C GLY A 412 10.91 11.33 -20.50
N THR A 413 11.24 10.16 -19.94
CA THR A 413 11.55 9.96 -18.52
C THR A 413 13.00 10.29 -18.15
N GLY A 414 13.91 10.33 -19.13
CA GLY A 414 15.34 10.49 -18.92
C GLY A 414 16.07 9.21 -18.52
N ALA A 415 15.45 8.04 -18.65
CA ALA A 415 16.06 6.75 -18.31
C ALA A 415 17.26 6.42 -19.22
N GLU A 416 18.26 5.72 -18.69
CA GLU A 416 19.32 5.13 -19.51
C GLU A 416 18.71 4.04 -20.41
N PHE A 417 19.03 4.04 -21.72
CA PHE A 417 18.38 3.17 -22.68
C PHE A 417 19.34 2.35 -23.52
N HIS A 418 19.11 1.02 -23.55
CA HIS A 418 19.84 0.08 -24.40
C HIS A 418 18.88 -0.68 -25.31
N ALA A 419 19.30 -0.92 -26.55
CA ALA A 419 18.58 -1.78 -27.50
C ALA A 419 19.47 -2.96 -27.90
N TRP A 420 19.01 -4.17 -27.65
CA TRP A 420 19.73 -5.43 -27.92
C TRP A 420 18.96 -6.32 -28.87
N ASP A 421 19.70 -7.06 -29.70
CA ASP A 421 19.16 -8.19 -30.46
C ASP A 421 19.43 -9.49 -29.69
N VAL A 422 18.35 -10.21 -29.34
CA VAL A 422 18.41 -11.49 -28.61
C VAL A 422 17.98 -12.69 -29.48
N ASP A 423 17.76 -12.50 -30.78
CA ASP A 423 17.25 -13.52 -31.69
C ASP A 423 18.18 -14.74 -31.82
N THR A 424 19.50 -14.48 -31.80
CA THR A 424 20.50 -15.59 -31.82
C THR A 424 20.39 -16.51 -30.60
N LEU A 425 20.00 -16.00 -29.44
CA LEU A 425 19.76 -16.80 -28.22
C LEU A 425 18.49 -17.63 -28.35
N VAL A 426 17.44 -17.09 -28.96
CA VAL A 426 16.21 -17.83 -29.25
C VAL A 426 16.51 -19.04 -30.13
N GLU A 427 17.26 -18.85 -31.23
CA GLU A 427 17.66 -19.93 -32.14
C GLU A 427 18.58 -20.96 -31.46
N GLY A 428 19.49 -20.51 -30.57
CA GLY A 428 20.31 -21.40 -29.77
C GLY A 428 19.49 -22.37 -28.91
N TYR A 429 18.54 -21.84 -28.14
CA TYR A 429 17.64 -22.67 -27.33
C TYR A 429 16.74 -23.56 -28.16
N ARG A 430 16.24 -23.05 -29.29
CA ARG A 430 15.45 -23.83 -30.24
C ARG A 430 16.22 -25.02 -30.77
N GLY A 431 17.48 -24.83 -31.22
CA GLY A 431 18.34 -25.89 -31.71
C GLY A 431 18.61 -27.00 -30.67
N ILE A 432 18.82 -26.63 -29.41
CA ILE A 432 18.98 -27.60 -28.31
C ILE A 432 17.71 -28.44 -28.15
N ALA A 433 16.54 -27.81 -28.12
CA ALA A 433 15.25 -28.50 -27.95
C ALA A 433 14.93 -29.39 -29.14
N GLU A 434 15.15 -28.94 -30.38
CA GLU A 434 14.96 -29.71 -31.60
C GLU A 434 15.86 -30.96 -31.65
N THR A 435 17.11 -30.81 -31.18
CA THR A 435 18.05 -31.95 -31.08
C THR A 435 17.54 -33.00 -30.09
N ALA A 436 17.07 -32.55 -28.91
CA ALA A 436 16.52 -33.43 -27.88
C ALA A 436 15.23 -34.15 -28.34
N LEU A 437 14.38 -33.46 -29.10
CA LEU A 437 13.10 -33.97 -29.59
C LEU A 437 13.27 -34.84 -30.84
N GLY A 438 14.39 -34.77 -31.55
CA GLY A 438 14.61 -35.43 -32.85
C GLY A 438 13.73 -34.88 -33.97
N ARG A 439 13.14 -33.70 -33.83
CA ARG A 439 12.28 -33.05 -34.83
C ARG A 439 12.38 -31.52 -34.76
N LYS A 440 11.99 -30.88 -35.85
CA LYS A 440 11.86 -29.41 -35.87
C LYS A 440 10.62 -28.96 -35.10
N LEU A 441 10.74 -27.79 -34.41
CA LEU A 441 9.62 -27.09 -33.80
C LEU A 441 8.89 -26.25 -34.85
N THR A 442 7.54 -26.30 -34.83
CA THR A 442 6.69 -25.57 -35.78
C THR A 442 5.64 -24.76 -35.04
N TRP A 443 5.22 -23.65 -35.63
CA TRP A 443 4.15 -22.81 -35.06
C TRP A 443 2.78 -23.50 -35.01
N GLU A 444 2.57 -24.53 -35.85
CA GLU A 444 1.33 -25.30 -35.87
C GLU A 444 1.19 -26.24 -34.66
N HIS A 445 2.29 -26.82 -34.20
CA HIS A 445 2.27 -27.82 -33.13
C HIS A 445 2.91 -27.36 -31.83
N ASP A 446 3.83 -26.37 -31.88
CA ASP A 446 4.66 -25.98 -30.76
C ASP A 446 4.53 -24.46 -30.43
N ASP A 447 3.41 -23.85 -30.82
CA ASP A 447 3.15 -22.39 -30.70
C ASP A 447 3.50 -21.84 -29.33
N ILE A 448 2.98 -22.44 -28.23
CA ILE A 448 3.24 -21.98 -26.86
C ILE A 448 4.73 -22.07 -26.49
N ALA A 449 5.43 -23.11 -26.92
CA ALA A 449 6.85 -23.28 -26.65
C ALA A 449 7.69 -22.20 -27.37
N LEU A 450 7.34 -21.90 -28.64
CA LEU A 450 8.00 -20.88 -29.44
C LEU A 450 7.73 -19.45 -28.94
N GLN A 451 6.56 -19.18 -28.41
CA GLN A 451 6.28 -17.90 -27.75
C GLN A 451 7.04 -17.79 -26.42
N ASN A 452 6.94 -18.80 -25.57
CA ASN A 452 7.54 -18.79 -24.25
C ASN A 452 9.05 -18.66 -24.27
N ILE A 453 9.76 -19.25 -25.26
CA ILE A 453 11.20 -19.11 -25.33
C ILE A 453 11.62 -17.67 -25.65
N GLN A 454 10.86 -16.93 -26.47
CA GLN A 454 11.14 -15.54 -26.78
C GLN A 454 10.98 -14.63 -25.54
N ALA A 455 9.97 -14.89 -24.72
CA ALA A 455 9.81 -14.16 -23.45
C ALA A 455 10.94 -14.51 -22.45
N ARG A 456 11.26 -15.82 -22.31
CA ARG A 456 12.27 -16.27 -21.34
C ARG A 456 13.68 -15.83 -21.68
N VAL A 457 14.07 -15.81 -22.96
CA VAL A 457 15.44 -15.45 -23.34
C VAL A 457 15.80 -14.00 -23.00
N ARG A 458 14.79 -13.14 -22.79
CA ARG A 458 14.99 -11.75 -22.38
C ARG A 458 15.42 -11.65 -20.92
N ALA A 459 14.96 -12.53 -20.03
CA ALA A 459 15.19 -12.46 -18.60
C ALA A 459 16.67 -12.56 -18.17
N PRO A 460 17.50 -13.51 -18.64
CA PRO A 460 18.87 -13.66 -18.17
C PRO A 460 19.75 -12.42 -18.37
N SER A 461 19.61 -11.70 -19.49
CA SER A 461 20.41 -10.52 -19.78
C SER A 461 20.09 -9.35 -18.86
N VAL A 462 18.83 -9.08 -18.59
CA VAL A 462 18.43 -8.00 -17.64
C VAL A 462 18.70 -8.39 -16.19
N TRP A 463 18.62 -9.68 -15.82
CA TRP A 463 19.07 -10.14 -14.51
C TRP A 463 20.57 -9.96 -14.32
N MET A 464 21.37 -10.32 -15.33
CA MET A 464 22.82 -10.11 -15.28
C MET A 464 23.16 -8.63 -15.10
N LEU A 465 22.48 -7.74 -15.83
CA LEU A 465 22.65 -6.30 -15.71
C LEU A 465 22.25 -5.82 -14.31
N ALA A 466 21.10 -6.22 -13.80
CA ALA A 466 20.61 -5.88 -12.47
C ALA A 466 21.61 -6.31 -11.39
N ASN A 467 22.13 -7.55 -11.47
CA ASN A 467 23.11 -8.07 -10.52
C ASN A 467 24.44 -7.33 -10.59
N ALA A 468 24.96 -7.06 -11.82
CA ALA A 468 26.23 -6.36 -12.01
C ALA A 468 26.19 -4.92 -11.48
N MET A 469 25.03 -4.27 -11.54
CA MET A 469 24.81 -2.89 -11.09
C MET A 469 24.25 -2.79 -9.67
N ASN A 470 23.99 -3.90 -8.98
CA ASN A 470 23.30 -3.94 -7.68
C ASN A 470 21.93 -3.22 -7.73
N ARG A 471 21.13 -3.51 -8.76
CA ARG A 471 19.82 -2.90 -8.99
C ARG A 471 18.68 -3.91 -8.87
N LEU A 472 17.47 -3.43 -8.63
CA LEU A 472 16.26 -4.25 -8.63
C LEU A 472 15.75 -4.42 -10.06
N LEU A 473 15.45 -5.65 -10.46
CA LEU A 473 14.76 -5.90 -11.72
C LEU A 473 13.25 -5.74 -11.51
N ILE A 474 12.63 -4.81 -12.25
CA ILE A 474 11.17 -4.62 -12.25
C ILE A 474 10.53 -5.58 -13.25
N THR A 475 9.53 -6.34 -12.80
CA THR A 475 8.59 -7.05 -13.67
C THR A 475 7.35 -6.20 -13.94
N THR A 476 6.78 -6.32 -15.12
CA THR A 476 5.73 -5.43 -15.62
C THR A 476 4.33 -6.04 -15.57
N SER A 477 4.16 -7.25 -15.04
CA SER A 477 2.87 -7.93 -14.95
C SER A 477 1.86 -7.11 -14.14
N ASN A 478 0.65 -6.97 -14.67
CA ASN A 478 -0.51 -6.36 -14.01
C ASN A 478 -1.42 -7.42 -13.38
N ARG A 479 -2.45 -6.97 -12.63
CA ARG A 479 -3.37 -7.87 -11.92
C ARG A 479 -4.21 -8.73 -12.86
N SER A 480 -4.66 -8.20 -13.98
CA SER A 480 -5.47 -8.94 -14.95
C SER A 480 -4.70 -10.10 -15.56
N GLU A 481 -3.42 -9.90 -15.89
CA GLU A 481 -2.54 -10.97 -16.34
C GLU A 481 -2.31 -12.01 -15.23
N MET A 482 -2.11 -11.58 -13.97
CA MET A 482 -2.00 -12.48 -12.83
C MET A 482 -3.27 -13.32 -12.63
N ALA A 483 -4.46 -12.71 -12.77
CA ALA A 483 -5.74 -13.38 -12.54
C ALA A 483 -5.90 -14.60 -13.45
N VAL A 484 -5.68 -14.43 -14.74
CA VAL A 484 -5.83 -15.50 -15.74
C VAL A 484 -4.53 -16.26 -16.02
N GLY A 485 -3.40 -15.81 -15.46
CA GLY A 485 -2.07 -16.40 -15.70
C GLY A 485 -1.59 -16.22 -17.15
N TYR A 486 -2.01 -15.13 -17.79
CA TYR A 486 -1.58 -14.77 -19.15
C TYR A 486 -0.21 -14.09 -19.11
N ALA A 487 0.78 -14.87 -18.74
CA ALA A 487 2.18 -14.46 -18.65
C ALA A 487 3.09 -15.69 -18.77
N THR A 488 4.27 -15.49 -19.31
CA THR A 488 5.32 -16.50 -19.37
C THR A 488 6.14 -16.50 -18.09
N MET A 489 6.08 -17.61 -17.33
CA MET A 489 6.90 -17.78 -16.14
C MET A 489 8.39 -17.73 -16.49
N ASP A 490 9.16 -17.01 -15.65
CA ASP A 490 10.60 -16.79 -15.83
C ASP A 490 10.95 -16.00 -17.13
N GLY A 491 9.94 -15.37 -17.75
CA GLY A 491 10.04 -14.39 -18.82
C GLY A 491 9.45 -13.07 -18.34
N ASP A 492 8.18 -12.80 -18.65
CA ASP A 492 7.48 -11.56 -18.25
C ASP A 492 7.38 -11.41 -16.72
N THR A 493 7.38 -12.54 -16.00
CA THR A 493 7.30 -12.55 -14.52
C THR A 493 8.66 -12.47 -13.84
N ALA A 494 9.77 -12.42 -14.62
CA ALA A 494 11.11 -12.36 -14.05
C ALA A 494 11.38 -10.97 -13.46
N GLY A 495 11.61 -10.91 -12.15
CA GLY A 495 11.91 -9.66 -11.47
C GLY A 495 11.97 -9.78 -9.95
N SER A 496 12.44 -8.72 -9.30
CA SER A 496 12.52 -8.58 -7.85
C SER A 496 11.26 -7.95 -7.26
N LEU A 497 10.54 -7.14 -8.06
CA LEU A 497 9.39 -6.35 -7.66
C LEU A 497 8.41 -6.20 -8.82
N SER A 498 7.12 -6.33 -8.55
CA SER A 498 6.01 -6.18 -9.50
C SER A 498 5.10 -5.01 -9.10
N PRO A 499 5.43 -3.76 -9.44
CA PRO A 499 4.69 -2.59 -8.95
C PRO A 499 3.25 -2.51 -9.47
N LEU A 500 2.95 -3.13 -10.62
CA LEU A 500 1.62 -3.07 -11.26
C LEU A 500 0.72 -4.26 -10.94
N ALA A 501 1.22 -5.32 -10.29
CA ALA A 501 0.42 -6.52 -10.05
C ALA A 501 -0.76 -6.32 -9.07
N GLY A 502 -0.85 -5.17 -8.42
CA GLY A 502 -2.00 -4.75 -7.59
C GLY A 502 -3.10 -4.00 -8.35
N ILE A 503 -2.92 -3.70 -9.67
CA ILE A 503 -3.88 -2.93 -10.45
C ILE A 503 -4.27 -3.64 -11.75
N ASP A 504 -5.53 -3.51 -12.19
CA ASP A 504 -6.00 -4.14 -13.42
C ASP A 504 -5.60 -3.36 -14.68
N LYS A 505 -5.61 -4.07 -15.81
CA LYS A 505 -5.19 -3.54 -17.10
C LYS A 505 -6.10 -2.42 -17.61
N HIS A 506 -7.41 -2.54 -17.37
CA HIS A 506 -8.37 -1.51 -17.81
C HIS A 506 -8.10 -0.16 -17.13
N PHE A 507 -7.91 -0.18 -15.81
CA PHE A 507 -7.52 1.02 -15.05
C PHE A 507 -6.19 1.58 -15.55
N LEU A 508 -5.19 0.72 -15.77
CA LEU A 508 -3.84 1.13 -16.21
C LEU A 508 -3.87 1.85 -17.57
N LEU A 509 -4.63 1.35 -18.53
CA LEU A 509 -4.79 1.99 -19.85
C LEU A 509 -5.50 3.34 -19.74
N GLY A 510 -6.54 3.43 -18.90
CA GLY A 510 -7.22 4.70 -18.60
C GLY A 510 -6.29 5.72 -17.95
N TRP A 511 -5.48 5.29 -17.00
CA TRP A 511 -4.46 6.12 -16.35
C TRP A 511 -3.41 6.65 -17.33
N LEU A 512 -2.83 5.80 -18.20
CA LEU A 512 -1.86 6.21 -19.22
C LEU A 512 -2.46 7.27 -20.17
N SER A 513 -3.70 7.06 -20.61
CA SER A 513 -4.43 8.00 -21.47
C SER A 513 -4.67 9.34 -20.77
N ALA A 514 -5.07 9.31 -19.50
CA ALA A 514 -5.26 10.52 -18.69
C ALA A 514 -3.94 11.26 -18.47
N LEU A 515 -2.87 10.56 -18.16
CA LEU A 515 -1.53 11.14 -17.98
C LEU A 515 -1.00 11.76 -19.27
N GLN A 516 -1.23 11.11 -20.41
CA GLN A 516 -0.87 11.66 -21.72
C GLN A 516 -1.63 12.98 -22.02
N ALA A 517 -2.95 13.00 -21.79
CA ALA A 517 -3.79 14.09 -22.20
C ALA A 517 -3.80 15.28 -21.22
N ASN A 518 -3.84 14.99 -19.93
CA ASN A 518 -4.12 15.97 -18.88
C ASN A 518 -2.99 16.11 -17.85
N GLY A 519 -2.07 15.13 -17.79
CA GLY A 519 -1.17 15.02 -16.67
C GLY A 519 -1.85 14.48 -15.40
N VAL A 520 -1.18 14.56 -14.26
CA VAL A 520 -1.68 14.14 -12.95
C VAL A 520 -1.13 15.07 -11.87
N GLU A 521 -1.98 15.56 -10.99
CA GLU A 521 -1.63 16.53 -9.94
C GLU A 521 -0.89 17.77 -10.52
N ASN A 522 0.39 17.98 -10.12
CA ASN A 522 1.28 19.03 -10.63
C ASN A 522 2.18 18.55 -11.80
N VAL A 523 1.95 17.36 -12.33
CA VAL A 523 2.66 16.80 -13.48
C VAL A 523 1.90 17.15 -14.75
N GLU A 524 2.57 17.81 -15.68
CA GLU A 524 1.99 18.17 -16.98
C GLU A 524 1.71 16.95 -17.85
N ALA A 525 0.90 17.16 -18.91
CA ALA A 525 0.58 16.15 -19.91
C ALA A 525 1.84 15.53 -20.54
N GLN A 526 1.92 14.21 -20.57
CA GLN A 526 3.11 13.45 -21.01
C GLN A 526 2.95 13.02 -22.48
N GLN A 527 3.22 13.94 -23.42
CA GLN A 527 2.96 13.73 -24.84
C GLN A 527 3.71 12.55 -25.48
N TYR A 528 4.88 12.16 -24.95
CA TYR A 528 5.61 10.98 -25.43
C TYR A 528 4.85 9.68 -25.23
N LEU A 529 3.83 9.64 -24.35
CA LEU A 529 2.97 8.47 -24.16
C LEU A 529 2.01 8.23 -25.34
N SER A 530 1.88 9.17 -26.27
CA SER A 530 1.07 8.97 -27.48
C SER A 530 1.55 7.78 -28.32
N PHE A 531 2.84 7.47 -28.29
CA PHE A 531 3.39 6.26 -28.93
C PHE A 531 2.90 4.97 -28.30
N ILE A 532 2.50 5.00 -27.04
CA ILE A 532 1.98 3.86 -26.28
C ILE A 532 0.45 3.76 -26.42
N THR A 533 -0.25 4.88 -26.18
CA THR A 533 -1.73 4.90 -26.13
C THR A 533 -2.39 4.72 -27.50
N ALA A 534 -1.65 4.97 -28.58
CA ALA A 534 -2.10 4.72 -29.95
C ALA A 534 -2.01 3.25 -30.37
N GLN A 535 -1.36 2.38 -29.59
CA GLN A 535 -1.17 0.96 -29.92
C GLN A 535 -2.23 0.11 -29.20
N ALA A 536 -2.74 -0.91 -29.91
CA ALA A 536 -3.48 -1.99 -29.25
C ALA A 536 -2.49 -2.89 -28.48
N PRO A 537 -2.84 -3.35 -27.25
CA PRO A 537 -1.98 -4.28 -26.51
C PRO A 537 -1.72 -5.58 -27.30
N THR A 538 -0.43 -5.90 -27.50
CA THR A 538 0.02 -7.11 -28.20
C THR A 538 1.37 -7.55 -27.64
N ALA A 539 1.60 -8.85 -27.59
CA ALA A 539 2.86 -9.43 -27.08
C ALA A 539 3.98 -9.57 -28.13
N GLU A 540 3.71 -9.35 -29.43
CA GLU A 540 4.66 -9.51 -30.57
C GLU A 540 5.52 -10.80 -30.53
N LEU A 541 4.95 -11.91 -30.09
CA LEU A 541 5.66 -13.19 -29.95
C LEU A 541 5.47 -14.13 -31.14
N ARG A 542 4.50 -13.88 -32.02
CA ARG A 542 4.23 -14.67 -33.23
C ARG A 542 4.71 -13.96 -34.49
N PRO A 543 5.11 -14.71 -35.53
CA PRO A 543 5.42 -14.12 -36.82
C PRO A 543 4.22 -13.38 -37.40
N ARG A 544 4.45 -12.16 -37.91
CA ARG A 544 3.41 -11.40 -38.61
C ARG A 544 3.09 -12.06 -39.94
N LYS A 545 1.84 -12.45 -40.17
CA LYS A 545 1.37 -12.91 -41.47
C LYS A 545 0.78 -11.74 -42.24
N SER A 546 1.21 -11.56 -43.49
CA SER A 546 0.66 -10.51 -44.34
C SER A 546 -0.82 -10.78 -44.64
N GLY A 547 -1.72 -9.85 -44.25
CA GLY A 547 -3.16 -9.91 -44.51
C GLY A 547 -4.02 -10.51 -43.39
N GLU A 548 -3.47 -10.95 -42.27
CA GLU A 548 -4.24 -11.32 -41.08
C GLU A 548 -4.34 -10.11 -40.14
N ALA A 549 -5.49 -9.95 -39.44
CA ALA A 549 -5.65 -8.95 -38.40
C ALA A 549 -4.62 -9.15 -37.28
N GLU A 550 -4.05 -8.08 -36.75
CA GLU A 550 -3.13 -8.16 -35.62
C GLU A 550 -3.83 -8.85 -34.43
N GLN A 551 -3.19 -9.89 -33.89
CA GLN A 551 -3.69 -10.58 -32.73
C GLN A 551 -3.50 -9.68 -31.51
N THR A 552 -4.59 -9.36 -30.82
CA THR A 552 -4.54 -8.59 -29.58
C THR A 552 -4.85 -9.49 -28.39
N ASP A 553 -4.37 -9.10 -27.20
CA ASP A 553 -4.63 -9.83 -25.96
C ASP A 553 -6.14 -9.97 -25.68
N GLU A 554 -6.97 -8.98 -26.04
CA GLU A 554 -8.42 -9.02 -25.87
C GLU A 554 -9.11 -10.07 -26.76
N VAL A 555 -8.55 -10.39 -27.92
CA VAL A 555 -9.04 -11.48 -28.79
C VAL A 555 -8.75 -12.84 -28.15
N ASP A 556 -7.57 -12.99 -27.56
CA ASP A 556 -7.18 -14.23 -26.88
C ASP A 556 -7.91 -14.43 -25.53
N LEU A 557 -8.26 -13.37 -24.85
CA LEU A 557 -8.91 -13.41 -23.52
C LEU A 557 -10.37 -12.98 -23.58
N MET A 558 -10.59 -11.69 -23.40
CA MET A 558 -11.88 -10.96 -23.40
C MET A 558 -11.61 -9.46 -23.28
N PRO A 559 -12.58 -8.56 -23.51
CA PRO A 559 -12.41 -7.13 -23.28
C PRO A 559 -11.93 -6.85 -21.85
N TYR A 560 -10.90 -6.00 -21.70
CA TYR A 560 -10.29 -5.71 -20.40
C TYR A 560 -11.27 -5.11 -19.38
N SER A 561 -12.24 -4.32 -19.81
CA SER A 561 -13.29 -3.81 -18.93
C SER A 561 -14.14 -4.94 -18.31
N LEU A 562 -14.45 -5.96 -19.12
CA LEU A 562 -15.18 -7.14 -18.65
C LEU A 562 -14.32 -8.00 -17.73
N LEU A 563 -13.05 -8.19 -18.08
CA LEU A 563 -12.10 -8.94 -17.27
C LEU A 563 -11.94 -8.32 -15.88
N SER A 564 -11.73 -7.00 -15.81
CA SER A 564 -11.66 -6.26 -14.54
C SER A 564 -12.92 -6.44 -13.69
N ARG A 565 -14.09 -6.34 -14.32
CA ARG A 565 -15.36 -6.55 -13.61
C ARG A 565 -15.53 -7.97 -13.11
N LEU A 566 -15.16 -8.96 -13.92
CA LEU A 566 -15.23 -10.39 -13.58
C LEU A 566 -14.26 -10.75 -12.44
N GLU A 567 -13.04 -10.17 -12.45
CA GLU A 567 -12.11 -10.27 -11.31
C GLU A 567 -12.76 -9.79 -10.01
N GLY A 568 -13.42 -8.63 -10.04
CA GLY A 568 -14.13 -8.08 -8.88
C GLY A 568 -15.21 -9.04 -8.38
N LEU A 569 -16.07 -9.54 -9.27
CA LEU A 569 -17.16 -10.46 -8.91
C LEU A 569 -16.65 -11.81 -8.38
N ALA A 570 -15.74 -12.45 -9.13
CA ALA A 570 -15.30 -13.81 -8.82
C ALA A 570 -14.34 -13.86 -7.60
N ILE A 571 -13.44 -12.88 -7.47
CA ILE A 571 -12.34 -12.93 -6.51
C ILE A 571 -12.67 -12.12 -5.25
N ARG A 572 -13.04 -10.85 -5.40
CA ARG A 572 -13.39 -9.98 -4.28
C ARG A 572 -14.73 -10.37 -3.66
N ASP A 573 -15.76 -10.45 -4.50
CA ASP A 573 -17.15 -10.68 -4.07
C ASP A 573 -17.47 -12.19 -3.96
N ARG A 574 -16.52 -13.06 -4.36
CA ARG A 574 -16.58 -14.55 -4.24
C ARG A 574 -17.81 -15.18 -4.88
N LYS A 575 -18.23 -14.65 -6.03
CA LYS A 575 -19.39 -15.12 -6.76
C LYS A 575 -19.08 -16.35 -7.62
N SER A 576 -20.04 -17.26 -7.70
CA SER A 576 -19.97 -18.42 -8.58
C SER A 576 -20.13 -18.02 -10.07
N PRO A 577 -19.76 -18.86 -11.05
CA PRO A 577 -19.94 -18.58 -12.48
C PRO A 577 -21.34 -18.13 -12.85
N ILE A 578 -22.37 -18.79 -12.36
CA ILE A 578 -23.77 -18.42 -12.64
C ILE A 578 -24.18 -17.08 -12.02
N GLN A 579 -23.65 -16.75 -10.85
CA GLN A 579 -23.89 -15.44 -10.23
C GLN A 579 -23.19 -14.33 -11.01
N CYS A 580 -21.98 -14.57 -11.49
CA CYS A 580 -21.26 -13.66 -12.37
C CYS A 580 -22.04 -13.43 -13.69
N LEU A 581 -22.57 -14.49 -14.29
CA LEU A 581 -23.39 -14.40 -15.51
C LEU A 581 -24.62 -13.50 -15.29
N ARG A 582 -25.36 -13.70 -14.20
CA ARG A 582 -26.56 -12.92 -13.87
C ARG A 582 -26.26 -11.41 -13.77
N GLU A 583 -25.16 -11.03 -13.14
CA GLU A 583 -24.79 -9.63 -13.01
C GLU A 583 -24.27 -9.04 -14.31
N LEU A 584 -23.37 -9.75 -14.97
CA LEU A 584 -22.79 -9.28 -16.23
C LEU A 584 -23.81 -9.20 -17.36
N SER A 585 -24.85 -10.03 -17.38
CA SER A 585 -25.95 -9.90 -18.35
C SER A 585 -26.70 -8.57 -18.23
N ILE A 586 -26.71 -7.96 -17.05
CA ILE A 586 -27.31 -6.65 -16.81
C ILE A 586 -26.31 -5.53 -17.14
N GLU A 587 -25.06 -5.68 -16.72
CA GLU A 587 -24.03 -4.64 -16.82
C GLU A 587 -23.40 -4.56 -18.22
N ALA A 588 -23.38 -5.66 -18.98
CA ALA A 588 -22.80 -5.74 -20.31
C ALA A 588 -23.83 -6.18 -21.38
N PRO A 589 -24.94 -5.43 -21.58
CA PRO A 589 -26.01 -5.80 -22.52
C PRO A 589 -25.57 -5.78 -23.99
N TRP A 590 -24.37 -5.27 -24.27
CA TRP A 590 -23.73 -5.25 -25.59
C TRP A 590 -23.15 -6.63 -26.01
N ALA A 591 -22.96 -7.53 -25.03
CA ALA A 591 -22.47 -8.90 -25.28
C ALA A 591 -23.66 -9.88 -25.24
N ASP A 592 -23.73 -10.75 -26.25
CA ASP A 592 -24.73 -11.83 -26.22
C ASP A 592 -24.41 -12.85 -25.12
N GLU A 593 -25.44 -13.52 -24.63
CA GLU A 593 -25.31 -14.47 -23.53
C GLU A 593 -24.34 -15.65 -23.84
N PRO A 594 -24.31 -16.26 -25.03
CA PRO A 594 -23.31 -17.28 -25.36
C PRO A 594 -21.87 -16.80 -25.24
N ARG A 595 -21.57 -15.56 -25.64
CA ARG A 595 -20.23 -14.96 -25.48
C ARG A 595 -19.90 -14.74 -24.01
N LEU A 596 -20.83 -14.19 -23.22
CA LEU A 596 -20.63 -14.01 -21.79
C LEU A 596 -20.33 -15.33 -21.10
N ARG A 597 -21.13 -16.39 -21.37
CA ARG A 597 -20.88 -17.75 -20.86
C ARG A 597 -19.48 -18.24 -21.23
N GLY A 598 -19.06 -18.06 -22.49
CA GLY A 598 -17.74 -18.44 -22.97
C GLY A 598 -16.60 -17.72 -22.26
N TRP A 599 -16.71 -16.41 -22.05
CA TRP A 599 -15.69 -15.61 -21.34
C TRP A 599 -15.62 -15.95 -19.84
N ILE A 600 -16.76 -16.11 -19.18
CA ILE A 600 -16.81 -16.52 -17.77
C ILE A 600 -16.17 -17.89 -17.59
N ALA A 601 -16.54 -18.87 -18.43
CA ALA A 601 -15.96 -20.21 -18.36
C ALA A 601 -14.44 -20.17 -18.59
N ARG A 602 -13.98 -19.39 -19.57
CA ARG A 602 -12.54 -19.19 -19.83
C ARG A 602 -11.82 -18.59 -18.62
N PHE A 603 -12.38 -17.56 -17.98
CA PHE A 603 -11.82 -16.93 -16.79
C PHE A 603 -11.65 -17.95 -15.66
N PHE A 604 -12.72 -18.66 -15.27
CA PHE A 604 -12.67 -19.59 -14.15
C PHE A 604 -11.71 -20.76 -14.40
N ARG A 605 -11.65 -21.30 -15.64
CA ARG A 605 -10.69 -22.34 -16.01
C ARG A 605 -9.25 -21.83 -15.97
N LEU A 606 -8.98 -20.62 -16.46
CA LEU A 606 -7.64 -20.02 -16.37
C LEU A 606 -7.26 -19.66 -14.94
N TRP A 607 -8.19 -19.11 -14.18
CA TRP A 607 -8.00 -18.78 -12.76
C TRP A 607 -7.54 -20.01 -11.96
N THR A 608 -8.24 -21.11 -12.07
CA THR A 608 -7.92 -22.34 -11.34
C THR A 608 -6.62 -22.97 -11.80
N ARG A 609 -6.46 -23.12 -13.11
CA ARG A 609 -5.30 -23.78 -13.72
C ARG A 609 -3.98 -23.08 -13.44
N ASN A 610 -4.00 -21.76 -13.27
CA ASN A 610 -2.80 -20.94 -13.19
C ASN A 610 -2.45 -20.49 -11.76
N GLN A 611 -3.01 -21.07 -10.70
CA GLN A 611 -2.64 -20.75 -9.32
C GLN A 611 -1.14 -20.93 -9.05
N TRP A 612 -0.53 -22.00 -9.60
CA TRP A 612 0.90 -22.25 -9.45
C TRP A 612 1.78 -21.10 -9.98
N LYS A 613 1.29 -20.34 -10.97
CA LYS A 613 1.98 -19.16 -11.47
C LYS A 613 1.92 -18.05 -10.42
N ARG A 614 0.73 -17.79 -9.82
CA ARG A 614 0.55 -16.77 -8.79
C ARG A 614 1.44 -16.99 -7.57
N GLU A 615 1.72 -18.23 -7.19
CA GLU A 615 2.64 -18.54 -6.08
C GLU A 615 4.11 -18.11 -6.36
N ARG A 616 4.45 -17.80 -7.60
CA ARG A 616 5.81 -17.50 -8.05
C ARG A 616 6.03 -16.07 -8.54
N TYR A 617 5.01 -15.24 -8.49
CA TYR A 617 5.17 -13.81 -8.84
C TYR A 617 6.06 -13.08 -7.85
N ALA A 618 6.78 -12.07 -8.35
CA ALA A 618 7.53 -11.14 -7.51
C ALA A 618 6.60 -10.40 -6.54
N PRO A 619 7.10 -9.93 -5.38
CA PRO A 619 6.33 -9.11 -4.46
C PRO A 619 5.68 -7.92 -5.18
N SER A 620 4.40 -7.68 -4.89
CA SER A 620 3.63 -6.58 -5.47
C SER A 620 3.12 -5.62 -4.42
N PHE A 621 2.80 -4.39 -4.83
CA PHE A 621 2.11 -3.42 -3.99
C PHE A 621 0.63 -3.74 -3.89
N HIS A 622 0.08 -3.57 -2.69
CA HIS A 622 -1.35 -3.61 -2.46
C HIS A 622 -1.93 -2.22 -2.81
N LEU A 623 -2.71 -2.14 -3.90
CA LEU A 623 -3.17 -0.88 -4.47
C LEU A 623 -4.69 -0.74 -4.50
N ASP A 624 -5.43 -1.85 -4.47
CA ASP A 624 -6.88 -1.88 -4.60
C ASP A 624 -7.50 -2.74 -3.49
N ARG A 625 -8.83 -2.81 -3.45
CA ARG A 625 -9.62 -3.55 -2.44
C ARG A 625 -9.41 -5.06 -2.49
N HIS A 626 -8.85 -5.59 -3.58
CA HIS A 626 -8.47 -6.99 -3.67
C HIS A 626 -7.07 -7.14 -4.26
N ASN A 627 -6.36 -8.15 -3.78
CA ASN A 627 -5.00 -8.48 -4.17
C ASN A 627 -4.91 -9.98 -4.43
N LEU A 628 -4.12 -10.35 -5.43
CA LEU A 628 -3.93 -11.74 -5.86
C LEU A 628 -2.64 -12.38 -5.31
N ASP A 629 -1.81 -11.63 -4.58
CA ASP A 629 -0.64 -12.20 -3.91
C ASP A 629 -1.10 -13.22 -2.86
N PRO A 630 -0.75 -14.52 -2.98
CA PRO A 630 -1.21 -15.55 -2.05
C PRO A 630 -0.76 -15.35 -0.61
N ARG A 631 0.26 -14.52 -0.36
CA ARG A 631 0.77 -14.23 0.98
C ARG A 631 -0.01 -13.13 1.68
N SER A 632 -0.47 -12.13 0.93
CA SER A 632 -1.10 -10.94 1.49
C SER A 632 -2.51 -10.65 0.95
N GLY A 633 -3.06 -11.52 0.10
CA GLY A 633 -4.35 -11.32 -0.55
C GLY A 633 -5.17 -12.61 -0.61
N THR A 634 -5.56 -12.98 -1.82
CA THR A 634 -6.45 -14.13 -2.05
C THR A 634 -5.68 -15.43 -2.11
N ARG A 635 -6.02 -16.38 -1.25
CA ARG A 635 -5.48 -17.74 -1.24
C ARG A 635 -6.39 -18.67 -2.01
N PHE A 636 -5.81 -19.47 -2.90
CA PHE A 636 -6.50 -20.49 -3.65
C PHE A 636 -5.62 -21.76 -3.69
N PRO A 637 -6.19 -22.99 -3.71
CA PRO A 637 -5.38 -24.21 -3.77
C PRO A 637 -4.70 -24.36 -5.14
N ILE A 638 -3.41 -24.74 -5.13
CA ILE A 638 -2.64 -24.98 -6.36
C ILE A 638 -3.26 -26.14 -7.16
N LEU A 639 -3.67 -27.20 -6.45
CA LEU A 639 -4.37 -28.34 -7.01
C LEU A 639 -5.83 -28.30 -6.57
N SER A 640 -6.75 -28.23 -7.51
CA SER A 640 -8.19 -28.17 -7.25
C SER A 640 -8.98 -28.85 -8.35
N GLY A 641 -10.22 -29.23 -8.06
CA GLY A 641 -11.19 -29.68 -9.08
C GLY A 641 -11.71 -28.55 -9.97
N GLY A 642 -11.32 -27.30 -9.68
CA GLY A 642 -11.81 -26.11 -10.39
C GLY A 642 -13.26 -25.79 -10.08
N PHE A 643 -13.95 -25.25 -11.07
CA PHE A 643 -15.37 -24.85 -11.02
C PHE A 643 -16.20 -25.65 -12.06
N GLU A 644 -15.81 -26.89 -12.34
CA GLU A 644 -16.42 -27.65 -13.45
C GLU A 644 -17.91 -27.98 -13.20
N GLU A 645 -18.36 -28.11 -11.96
CA GLU A 645 -19.76 -28.33 -11.63
C GLU A 645 -20.57 -27.04 -11.84
N GLU A 646 -20.09 -25.93 -11.32
CA GLU A 646 -20.72 -24.62 -11.45
C GLU A 646 -20.72 -24.13 -12.92
N LEU A 647 -19.69 -24.49 -13.70
CA LEU A 647 -19.65 -24.19 -15.12
C LEU A 647 -20.68 -24.99 -15.91
N ARG A 648 -20.88 -26.27 -15.57
CA ARG A 648 -21.95 -27.07 -16.16
C ARG A 648 -23.35 -26.53 -15.81
N GLU A 649 -23.56 -26.09 -14.58
CA GLU A 649 -24.82 -25.43 -14.19
C GLU A 649 -25.07 -24.13 -14.96
N MET A 650 -24.02 -23.41 -15.31
CA MET A 650 -24.11 -22.19 -16.12
C MET A 650 -24.44 -22.52 -17.59
N GLU A 651 -24.03 -23.68 -18.11
CA GLU A 651 -24.30 -24.12 -19.50
C GLU A 651 -25.75 -24.60 -19.70
N LEU A 652 -26.43 -25.01 -18.63
CA LEU A 652 -27.86 -25.39 -18.63
C LEU A 652 -28.78 -24.15 -18.62
#